data_14fe15a88bb42374399ec0b5b0daea87
#
_entry.id   14fe15a88bb42374399ec0b5b0daea87
#
_cell.length_a   1.000
_cell.length_b   1.000
_cell.length_c   1.000
_cell.angle_alpha   90.00
_cell.angle_beta   90.00
_cell.angle_gamma   90.00
#
_symmetry.space_group_name_H-M   'P 1'
#
loop_
_entity.id
_entity.type
_entity.pdbx_description
1 polymer ?
#
loop_
_entity_poly.entity_id
_entity_poly.type
_entity_poly.pdbx_seq_one_letter_code
_entity_poly.pdbx_strand_id
1 'polypeptide(L)'
;MKHFLTFVSALALAASVSAQTAVYRNPVIDKNSPDPTILRADDGSFYLYATENTRNVPIYHSTDLVNWNLLGTAFTDETRPKWNAKGMIWAPDINKIGDKYVLYYAKSVWGGEWEAGVGVAVANSPQGPFTDCGNIIDSRKIGIQNCIDPFYIEDGGRRYLFWGSFHGIYGAELTADGLSLKPDSKPRKVAGSFMEGAYIQRRGGYYYLFGSAGTCCEGAKSTYRVTVGRSKNLFGPYVDKKGQLLLDNHYEVVLQRNERVAGPGHNAEIVTDDAGTDFLIYHGFKTDKPRDGRVVYMDRIDWVDSWPYIQGSTPSVVAAAPVIKPTWKLTKSGLNPSNFEANIRGKQTHLYTLTNKNGVEMCMTNLGGRIVSLMVPDRQGKFHDVCLGYDNVAQYADNEHFGSDFGATIGRYANRINQGRITVDGKTIQLPQNNYGHCLHGGFTGWQYQVFDCKQTAPNTLEFTLLSPDGDNNFPGNLKTVVTYTLTDDNAIDIQYTATTDKKTVINMTNHAYWNLNGEPTRDAEDHHLYINADNFTPVDTTYMTDGTIVSVKGTPMDFRKMHALSQDINSQTYAPIKAARGFDFNWCLNTYKNGKGNDKKLAAALYSPKTGILMDIYTDEPGIQCYTGNFLDGSNTCKHGDRYPKHASICLETQHYPDSPNKPQWPSAYLSPGETYRSHCVYKFSVKK
;
A
#
# COMPACT_ATOMS: atom_id res chain seq x y z
N MET A 1 47.66 -10.07 -56.70
CA MET A 1 46.32 -9.46 -56.77
C MET A 1 45.85 -9.27 -55.34
N LYS A 2 45.78 -8.02 -54.91
CA LYS A 2 45.49 -7.61 -53.54
C LYS A 2 43.96 -7.42 -53.39
N HIS A 3 43.32 -8.12 -52.44
CA HIS A 3 41.94 -7.85 -52.06
C HIS A 3 41.93 -6.90 -50.88
N PHE A 4 41.32 -5.72 -51.09
CA PHE A 4 40.98 -4.75 -50.06
C PHE A 4 39.67 -5.16 -49.38
N LEU A 5 39.70 -5.40 -48.08
CA LEU A 5 38.50 -5.46 -47.26
C LEU A 5 38.22 -4.06 -46.69
N THR A 6 37.06 -3.52 -47.05
CA THR A 6 36.56 -2.28 -46.51
C THR A 6 35.73 -2.57 -45.26
N PHE A 7 36.21 -2.13 -44.09
CA PHE A 7 35.43 -2.10 -42.86
C PHE A 7 34.52 -0.87 -42.86
N VAL A 8 33.21 -1.09 -42.87
CA VAL A 8 32.23 -0.02 -42.60
C VAL A 8 31.97 -0.01 -41.11
N SER A 9 32.48 1.00 -40.41
CA SER A 9 32.16 1.28 -38.99
C SER A 9 30.83 2.01 -38.93
N ALA A 10 29.80 1.34 -38.43
CA ALA A 10 28.54 1.97 -38.09
C ALA A 10 28.70 2.67 -36.73
N LEU A 11 28.80 4.01 -36.74
CA LEU A 11 28.66 4.85 -35.55
C LEU A 11 27.18 4.83 -35.12
N ALA A 12 26.88 4.15 -34.02
CA ALA A 12 25.60 4.29 -33.34
C ALA A 12 25.63 5.61 -32.56
N LEU A 13 24.93 6.64 -33.05
CA LEU A 13 24.61 7.82 -32.26
C LEU A 13 23.59 7.43 -31.20
N ALA A 14 24.04 7.27 -29.98
CA ALA A 14 23.15 7.24 -28.82
C ALA A 14 22.63 8.68 -28.60
N ALA A 15 21.43 8.96 -29.09
CA ALA A 15 20.68 10.15 -28.69
C ALA A 15 20.34 10.05 -27.20
N SER A 16 21.11 10.69 -26.34
CA SER A 16 20.72 10.95 -24.98
C SER A 16 19.52 11.92 -25.00
N VAL A 17 18.32 11.41 -24.86
CA VAL A 17 17.16 12.22 -24.53
C VAL A 17 17.41 12.73 -23.12
N SER A 18 17.91 13.96 -22.97
CA SER A 18 17.89 14.65 -21.69
C SER A 18 16.43 14.87 -21.33
N ALA A 19 15.94 14.15 -20.32
CA ALA A 19 14.64 14.45 -19.75
C ALA A 19 14.66 15.92 -19.31
N GLN A 20 13.83 16.75 -19.92
CA GLN A 20 13.71 18.16 -19.57
C GLN A 20 13.21 18.21 -18.13
N THR A 21 14.02 18.71 -17.22
CA THR A 21 13.65 18.83 -15.80
C THR A 21 12.39 19.68 -15.71
N ALA A 22 11.31 19.13 -15.16
CA ALA A 22 10.09 19.87 -14.91
C ALA A 22 10.39 21.08 -14.01
N VAL A 23 9.79 22.23 -14.30
CA VAL A 23 9.99 23.45 -13.53
C VAL A 23 8.65 23.97 -12.98
N TYR A 24 8.70 24.66 -11.86
CA TYR A 24 7.55 25.38 -11.32
C TYR A 24 7.85 26.89 -11.24
N ARG A 25 6.79 27.67 -11.05
CA ARG A 25 6.86 29.11 -10.84
C ARG A 25 6.29 29.49 -9.48
N ASN A 26 7.01 30.37 -8.76
CA ASN A 26 6.53 30.99 -7.54
C ASN A 26 5.62 32.20 -7.82
N PRO A 27 4.59 32.46 -6.99
CA PRO A 27 4.17 31.68 -5.83
C PRO A 27 3.45 30.37 -6.23
N VAL A 28 3.55 29.32 -5.40
CA VAL A 28 2.85 28.04 -5.61
C VAL A 28 1.37 28.11 -5.18
N ILE A 29 1.02 28.99 -4.23
CA ILE A 29 -0.37 29.36 -3.92
C ILE A 29 -0.47 30.88 -4.03
N ASP A 30 -1.14 31.36 -5.08
CA ASP A 30 -1.36 32.80 -5.32
C ASP A 30 -2.67 33.29 -4.68
N LYS A 31 -2.80 33.03 -3.39
CA LYS A 31 -3.90 33.43 -2.50
C LYS A 31 -3.31 33.84 -1.15
N ASN A 32 -3.99 34.77 -0.46
CA ASN A 32 -3.57 35.17 0.89
C ASN A 32 -3.68 34.01 1.87
N SER A 33 -2.55 33.32 2.11
CA SER A 33 -2.43 32.11 2.92
C SER A 33 -1.18 32.19 3.79
N PRO A 34 -1.14 33.09 4.79
CA PRO A 34 0.02 33.31 5.62
C PRO A 34 0.22 32.18 6.64
N ASP A 35 1.45 32.11 7.16
CA ASP A 35 1.84 31.22 8.25
C ASP A 35 1.51 29.75 7.93
N PRO A 36 2.03 29.20 6.79
CA PRO A 36 1.70 27.87 6.35
C PRO A 36 2.31 26.78 7.24
N THR A 37 1.59 25.68 7.40
CA THR A 37 2.10 24.37 7.87
C THR A 37 1.73 23.32 6.85
N ILE A 38 2.51 22.24 6.74
CA ILE A 38 2.31 21.22 5.73
C ILE A 38 2.49 19.82 6.31
N LEU A 39 1.67 18.89 5.84
CA LEU A 39 1.76 17.47 6.17
C LEU A 39 1.74 16.63 4.90
N ARG A 40 2.63 15.65 4.79
CA ARG A 40 2.49 14.55 3.84
C ARG A 40 1.65 13.45 4.47
N ALA A 41 0.48 13.17 3.90
CA ALA A 41 -0.44 12.14 4.38
C ALA A 41 0.00 10.73 3.96
N ASP A 42 -0.65 9.69 4.51
CA ASP A 42 -0.31 8.28 4.23
C ASP A 42 -0.52 7.89 2.76
N ASP A 43 -1.42 8.57 2.05
CA ASP A 43 -1.64 8.39 0.62
C ASP A 43 -0.56 9.08 -0.26
N GLY A 44 0.46 9.67 0.38
CA GLY A 44 1.56 10.38 -0.26
C GLY A 44 1.21 11.80 -0.73
N SER A 45 -0.05 12.24 -0.64
CA SER A 45 -0.47 13.60 -0.96
C SER A 45 -0.12 14.58 0.16
N PHE A 46 -0.20 15.88 -0.14
CA PHE A 46 0.18 16.95 0.76
C PHE A 46 -1.04 17.79 1.13
N TYR A 47 -1.10 18.16 2.40
CA TYR A 47 -2.12 19.05 2.94
C TYR A 47 -1.43 20.27 3.57
N LEU A 48 -1.82 21.47 3.14
CA LEU A 48 -1.30 22.72 3.66
C LEU A 48 -2.43 23.50 4.32
N TYR A 49 -2.16 24.00 5.52
CA TYR A 49 -3.06 24.84 6.30
C TYR A 49 -2.41 26.21 6.48
N ALA A 50 -3.22 27.25 6.68
CA ALA A 50 -2.73 28.61 6.87
C ALA A 50 -3.58 29.40 7.85
N THR A 51 -3.05 30.50 8.34
CA THR A 51 -3.80 31.49 9.14
C THR A 51 -5.10 31.87 8.44
N GLU A 52 -6.15 32.06 9.21
CA GLU A 52 -7.51 32.35 8.73
C GLU A 52 -7.68 33.73 8.07
N ASN A 53 -7.12 33.92 6.90
CA ASN A 53 -7.61 34.97 5.99
C ASN A 53 -8.78 34.47 5.14
N THR A 54 -8.83 33.16 4.88
CA THR A 54 -10.10 32.46 4.66
C THR A 54 -10.57 31.99 6.02
N ARG A 55 -11.75 32.46 6.49
CA ARG A 55 -12.27 32.15 7.81
C ARG A 55 -12.25 30.64 8.09
N ASN A 56 -11.94 30.26 9.34
CA ASN A 56 -11.92 28.89 9.84
C ASN A 56 -10.75 28.01 9.38
N VAL A 57 -9.61 28.60 9.00
CA VAL A 57 -8.36 27.92 8.63
C VAL A 57 -8.47 27.13 7.32
N PRO A 58 -8.01 27.70 6.19
CA PRO A 58 -8.09 27.04 4.89
C PRO A 58 -7.22 25.78 4.84
N ILE A 59 -7.70 24.78 4.09
CA ILE A 59 -6.99 23.53 3.80
C ILE A 59 -6.79 23.42 2.30
N TYR A 60 -5.54 23.36 1.87
CA TYR A 60 -5.15 23.11 0.49
C TYR A 60 -4.62 21.67 0.35
N HIS A 61 -4.81 21.08 -0.82
CA HIS A 61 -4.35 19.75 -1.16
C HIS A 61 -3.52 19.78 -2.44
N SER A 62 -2.44 19.01 -2.48
CA SER A 62 -1.59 18.81 -3.66
C SER A 62 -1.07 17.38 -3.72
N THR A 63 -0.82 16.89 -4.93
CA THR A 63 -0.14 15.62 -5.17
C THR A 63 1.30 15.79 -5.67
N ASP A 64 1.74 17.04 -5.88
CA ASP A 64 3.02 17.36 -6.51
C ASP A 64 3.77 18.56 -5.87
N LEU A 65 3.23 19.16 -4.80
CA LEU A 65 3.73 20.35 -4.11
C LEU A 65 3.66 21.66 -4.93
N VAL A 66 3.29 21.58 -6.20
CA VAL A 66 3.25 22.72 -7.13
C VAL A 66 1.83 23.17 -7.40
N ASN A 67 0.94 22.23 -7.65
CA ASN A 67 -0.46 22.47 -7.98
C ASN A 67 -1.34 22.24 -6.74
N TRP A 68 -1.98 23.30 -6.26
CA TRP A 68 -2.74 23.28 -5.01
C TRP A 68 -4.22 23.60 -5.24
N ASN A 69 -5.09 22.79 -4.64
CA ASN A 69 -6.54 22.97 -4.65
C ASN A 69 -7.05 23.27 -3.26
N LEU A 70 -7.86 24.34 -3.09
CA LEU A 70 -8.56 24.61 -1.84
C LEU A 70 -9.68 23.59 -1.67
N LEU A 71 -9.62 22.79 -0.60
CA LEU A 71 -10.63 21.77 -0.27
C LEU A 71 -11.76 22.33 0.60
N GLY A 72 -11.44 23.26 1.49
CA GLY A 72 -12.36 23.78 2.50
C GLY A 72 -11.60 24.35 3.68
N THR A 73 -12.15 24.21 4.88
CA THR A 73 -11.58 24.77 6.11
C THR A 73 -11.59 23.73 7.24
N ALA A 74 -10.64 23.86 8.18
CA ALA A 74 -10.50 22.94 9.32
C ALA A 74 -11.72 22.98 10.26
N PHE A 75 -12.33 24.15 10.40
CA PHE A 75 -13.53 24.37 11.21
C PHE A 75 -14.67 24.91 10.35
N THR A 76 -15.90 24.84 10.88
CA THR A 76 -17.05 25.62 10.44
C THR A 76 -17.37 26.70 11.48
N ASP A 77 -18.34 27.57 11.22
CA ASP A 77 -18.75 28.55 12.21
C ASP A 77 -19.35 27.92 13.48
N GLU A 78 -19.94 26.73 13.34
CA GLU A 78 -20.49 25.93 14.44
C GLU A 78 -19.39 25.23 15.26
N THR A 79 -18.36 24.70 14.59
CA THR A 79 -17.27 23.90 15.22
C THR A 79 -16.07 24.75 15.61
N ARG A 80 -16.05 26.03 15.23
CA ARG A 80 -14.98 26.96 15.56
C ARG A 80 -14.70 27.01 17.07
N PRO A 81 -13.43 27.01 17.50
CA PRO A 81 -13.06 27.15 18.91
C PRO A 81 -13.69 28.37 19.59
N LYS A 82 -14.35 28.14 20.72
CA LYS A 82 -15.15 29.20 21.42
C LYS A 82 -14.37 29.93 22.51
N TRP A 83 -13.28 29.36 23.01
CA TRP A 83 -12.39 30.05 23.92
C TRP A 83 -11.75 31.27 23.21
N ASN A 84 -11.49 32.37 23.92
CA ASN A 84 -11.12 33.68 23.34
C ASN A 84 -12.02 34.03 22.14
N ALA A 85 -13.30 34.27 22.40
CA ALA A 85 -14.34 34.41 21.37
C ALA A 85 -14.07 35.48 20.31
N LYS A 86 -13.35 36.54 20.66
CA LYS A 86 -12.97 37.63 19.76
C LYS A 86 -11.71 37.32 18.95
N GLY A 87 -10.97 36.31 19.32
CA GLY A 87 -9.68 35.95 18.68
C GLY A 87 -9.84 35.31 17.31
N MET A 88 -8.95 35.69 16.41
CA MET A 88 -8.74 35.03 15.15
C MET A 88 -7.86 33.77 15.36
N ILE A 89 -7.94 32.82 14.43
CA ILE A 89 -7.09 31.60 14.44
C ILE A 89 -5.89 31.86 13.54
N TRP A 90 -4.69 31.76 14.12
CA TRP A 90 -3.42 32.03 13.46
C TRP A 90 -2.47 30.85 13.53
N ALA A 91 -1.50 30.86 12.61
CA ALA A 91 -0.34 29.96 12.59
C ALA A 91 -0.70 28.53 13.03
N PRO A 92 -1.45 27.80 12.23
CA PRO A 92 -1.73 26.38 12.50
C PRO A 92 -0.46 25.55 12.39
N ASP A 93 -0.42 24.41 13.09
CA ASP A 93 0.63 23.38 12.99
C ASP A 93 -0.04 22.02 12.95
N ILE A 94 0.01 21.35 11.80
CA ILE A 94 -0.66 20.07 11.54
C ILE A 94 0.29 18.89 11.70
N ASN A 95 -0.13 17.90 12.46
CA ASN A 95 0.66 16.71 12.73
C ASN A 95 -0.18 15.43 12.71
N LYS A 96 0.46 14.28 12.56
CA LYS A 96 -0.16 12.98 12.76
C LYS A 96 0.40 12.34 14.05
N ILE A 97 -0.47 12.10 15.02
CA ILE A 97 -0.12 11.47 16.31
C ILE A 97 -0.94 10.18 16.44
N GLY A 98 -0.28 9.03 16.31
CA GLY A 98 -0.97 7.75 16.23
C GLY A 98 -1.85 7.67 14.97
N ASP A 99 -3.14 7.40 15.16
CA ASP A 99 -4.15 7.33 14.10
C ASP A 99 -4.91 8.66 13.87
N LYS A 100 -4.55 9.73 14.60
CA LYS A 100 -5.24 11.01 14.56
C LYS A 100 -4.41 12.10 13.88
N TYR A 101 -5.10 12.99 13.20
CA TYR A 101 -4.55 14.26 12.75
C TYR A 101 -4.81 15.30 13.85
N VAL A 102 -3.74 15.94 14.31
CA VAL A 102 -3.74 16.88 15.42
C VAL A 102 -3.32 18.24 14.89
N LEU A 103 -4.19 19.21 15.03
CA LEU A 103 -3.98 20.60 14.61
C LEU A 103 -3.79 21.48 15.85
N TYR A 104 -2.56 21.94 16.07
CA TYR A 104 -2.33 23.03 17.02
C TYR A 104 -2.58 24.35 16.31
N TYR A 105 -3.04 25.36 17.03
CA TYR A 105 -3.34 26.66 16.45
C TYR A 105 -3.23 27.76 17.51
N ALA A 106 -2.76 28.94 17.13
CA ALA A 106 -2.81 30.10 17.98
C ALA A 106 -4.19 30.77 17.89
N LYS A 107 -4.64 31.36 18.99
CA LYS A 107 -5.84 32.19 19.00
C LYS A 107 -5.60 33.47 19.78
N SER A 108 -5.71 34.63 19.10
CA SER A 108 -5.45 35.94 19.68
C SER A 108 -6.20 37.04 18.95
N VAL A 109 -6.12 38.23 19.49
CA VAL A 109 -6.53 39.49 18.83
C VAL A 109 -5.30 40.34 18.56
N TRP A 110 -5.31 41.12 17.50
CA TRP A 110 -4.18 41.99 17.16
C TRP A 110 -3.89 42.96 18.30
N GLY A 111 -2.64 42.97 18.79
CA GLY A 111 -2.23 43.75 19.97
C GLY A 111 -2.61 43.14 21.32
N GLY A 112 -3.29 41.99 21.34
CA GLY A 112 -3.72 41.30 22.56
C GLY A 112 -2.74 40.22 23.03
N GLU A 113 -1.48 40.58 23.25
CA GLU A 113 -0.41 39.62 23.57
C GLU A 113 -0.62 38.81 24.86
N TRP A 114 -1.30 39.38 25.86
CA TRP A 114 -1.71 38.69 27.08
C TRP A 114 -3.02 37.91 26.95
N GLU A 115 -3.75 38.10 25.86
CA GLU A 115 -4.97 37.35 25.53
C GLU A 115 -4.69 36.21 24.58
N ALA A 116 -3.42 36.06 24.17
CA ALA A 116 -2.96 35.01 23.29
C ALA A 116 -2.94 33.62 23.96
N GLY A 117 -3.11 32.61 23.19
CA GLY A 117 -3.01 31.21 23.63
C GLY A 117 -2.93 30.24 22.48
N VAL A 118 -2.60 28.99 22.81
CA VAL A 118 -2.55 27.87 21.87
C VAL A 118 -3.64 26.87 22.20
N GLY A 119 -4.44 26.49 21.20
CA GLY A 119 -5.42 25.43 21.25
C GLY A 119 -4.99 24.21 20.47
N VAL A 120 -5.72 23.12 20.64
CA VAL A 120 -5.53 21.88 19.91
C VAL A 120 -6.86 21.31 19.45
N ALA A 121 -6.88 20.76 18.24
CA ALA A 121 -8.04 20.09 17.66
C ALA A 121 -7.62 18.78 17.00
N VAL A 122 -8.55 17.81 16.87
CA VAL A 122 -8.28 16.50 16.33
C VAL A 122 -9.26 16.12 15.22
N ALA A 123 -8.79 15.32 14.26
CA ALA A 123 -9.60 14.73 13.20
C ALA A 123 -9.14 13.31 12.87
N ASN A 124 -10.01 12.55 12.17
CA ASN A 124 -9.68 11.23 11.64
C ASN A 124 -9.11 11.30 10.20
N SER A 125 -9.20 12.46 9.57
CA SER A 125 -8.76 12.73 8.20
C SER A 125 -8.04 14.08 8.16
N PRO A 126 -7.01 14.25 7.29
CA PRO A 126 -6.37 15.55 7.11
C PRO A 126 -7.31 16.62 6.53
N GLN A 127 -8.44 16.22 5.95
CA GLN A 127 -9.47 17.14 5.48
C GLN A 127 -10.43 17.61 6.60
N GLY A 128 -10.28 17.06 7.80
CA GLY A 128 -11.23 17.26 8.88
C GLY A 128 -12.47 16.35 8.79
N PRO A 129 -13.61 16.72 9.39
CA PRO A 129 -13.77 17.88 10.25
C PRO A 129 -12.95 17.77 11.55
N PHE A 130 -12.37 18.90 11.97
CA PHE A 130 -11.63 18.97 13.22
C PHE A 130 -12.55 19.28 14.39
N THR A 131 -12.34 18.60 15.51
CA THR A 131 -13.02 18.83 16.78
C THR A 131 -12.07 19.54 17.72
N ASP A 132 -12.46 20.74 18.19
CA ASP A 132 -11.70 21.49 19.18
C ASP A 132 -11.63 20.76 20.51
N CYS A 133 -10.41 20.56 21.03
CA CYS A 133 -10.12 19.98 22.34
C CYS A 133 -9.82 21.05 23.41
N GLY A 134 -9.84 22.34 23.02
CA GLY A 134 -9.70 23.47 23.92
C GLY A 134 -8.31 24.08 23.95
N ASN A 135 -8.13 25.03 24.89
CA ASN A 135 -6.92 25.79 25.11
C ASN A 135 -5.93 25.00 25.98
N ILE A 136 -4.72 24.78 25.47
CA ILE A 136 -3.64 24.10 26.20
C ILE A 136 -2.55 25.04 26.73
N ILE A 137 -2.44 26.25 26.16
CA ILE A 137 -1.54 27.31 26.62
C ILE A 137 -2.30 28.63 26.64
N ASP A 138 -2.22 29.36 27.75
CA ASP A 138 -2.82 30.68 27.98
C ASP A 138 -1.72 31.60 28.51
N SER A 139 -1.45 32.73 27.80
CA SER A 139 -0.38 33.67 28.13
C SER A 139 -0.46 34.17 29.55
N ARG A 140 -1.64 34.50 30.05
CA ARG A 140 -1.83 35.01 31.43
C ARG A 140 -1.57 33.95 32.49
N LYS A 141 -2.07 32.72 32.23
CA LYS A 141 -1.93 31.62 33.18
C LYS A 141 -0.49 31.12 33.30
N ILE A 142 0.23 31.06 32.18
CA ILE A 142 1.60 30.56 32.14
C ILE A 142 2.64 31.64 32.44
N GLY A 143 2.21 32.92 32.42
CA GLY A 143 3.09 34.10 32.69
C GLY A 143 4.07 34.39 31.56
N ILE A 144 3.77 33.99 30.34
CA ILE A 144 4.58 34.24 29.14
C ILE A 144 3.73 35.02 28.16
N GLN A 145 4.23 36.19 27.74
CA GLN A 145 3.56 37.07 26.81
C GLN A 145 3.59 36.52 25.39
N ASN A 146 2.51 36.71 24.65
CA ASN A 146 2.38 36.38 23.23
C ASN A 146 2.65 34.89 22.90
N CYS A 147 1.96 34.00 23.62
CA CYS A 147 2.00 32.55 23.35
C CYS A 147 1.22 32.23 22.08
N ILE A 148 1.85 32.38 20.92
CA ILE A 148 1.33 32.07 19.59
C ILE A 148 2.36 31.21 18.83
N ASP A 149 2.06 30.84 17.59
CA ASP A 149 2.92 30.13 16.66
C ASP A 149 3.39 28.77 17.22
N PRO A 150 2.45 27.87 17.49
CA PRO A 150 2.80 26.54 17.99
C PRO A 150 3.56 25.75 16.93
N PHE A 151 4.52 24.95 17.39
CA PHE A 151 5.21 23.95 16.61
C PHE A 151 5.39 22.66 17.42
N TYR A 152 4.96 21.55 16.89
CA TYR A 152 5.08 20.22 17.51
C TYR A 152 6.31 19.46 17.00
N ILE A 153 6.94 18.70 17.87
CA ILE A 153 7.98 17.73 17.48
C ILE A 153 7.95 16.51 18.41
N GLU A 154 8.14 15.32 17.81
CA GLU A 154 8.43 14.09 18.54
C GLU A 154 9.93 13.81 18.55
N ASP A 155 10.51 13.60 19.72
CA ASP A 155 11.92 13.27 19.89
C ASP A 155 12.13 12.23 20.99
N GLY A 156 12.84 11.13 20.67
CA GLY A 156 13.10 10.05 21.61
C GLY A 156 11.86 9.39 22.22
N GLY A 157 10.75 9.34 21.46
CA GLY A 157 9.46 8.79 21.91
C GLY A 157 8.67 9.71 22.85
N ARG A 158 9.11 10.95 23.00
CA ARG A 158 8.43 11.99 23.77
C ARG A 158 7.94 13.08 22.83
N ARG A 159 6.88 13.78 23.21
CA ARG A 159 6.23 14.83 22.44
C ARG A 159 6.44 16.17 23.08
N TYR A 160 6.74 17.18 22.25
CA TYR A 160 7.05 18.53 22.70
C TYR A 160 6.30 19.54 21.84
N LEU A 161 5.90 20.65 22.47
CA LEU A 161 5.35 21.81 21.79
C LEU A 161 6.28 22.99 22.04
N PHE A 162 6.61 23.72 20.98
CA PHE A 162 7.30 25.00 21.02
C PHE A 162 6.36 26.11 20.62
N TRP A 163 6.54 27.31 21.16
CA TRP A 163 5.72 28.48 20.87
C TRP A 163 6.41 29.78 21.24
N GLY A 164 5.89 30.93 20.78
CA GLY A 164 6.30 32.24 21.18
C GLY A 164 6.59 33.18 20.01
N SER A 165 6.45 34.46 20.28
CA SER A 165 6.63 35.56 19.30
C SER A 165 7.22 36.76 19.98
N PHE A 166 8.39 37.24 19.56
CA PHE A 166 9.14 38.43 19.95
C PHE A 166 9.37 38.66 21.45
N HIS A 167 8.97 37.72 22.30
CA HIS A 167 9.27 37.68 23.75
C HIS A 167 10.12 36.48 24.13
N GLY A 168 10.54 35.72 23.12
CA GLY A 168 11.30 34.50 23.19
C GLY A 168 10.51 33.28 22.74
N ILE A 169 11.25 32.25 22.33
CA ILE A 169 10.68 30.96 21.98
C ILE A 169 10.83 30.02 23.17
N TYR A 170 9.76 29.35 23.54
CA TYR A 170 9.68 28.44 24.67
C TYR A 170 9.24 27.05 24.17
N GLY A 171 9.63 26.01 24.90
CA GLY A 171 9.20 24.66 24.63
C GLY A 171 8.90 23.88 25.91
N ALA A 172 7.94 22.96 25.87
CA ALA A 172 7.57 22.08 26.98
C ALA A 172 7.12 20.70 26.47
N GLU A 173 7.18 19.69 27.35
CA GLU A 173 6.76 18.32 27.05
C GLU A 173 5.21 18.23 27.10
N LEU A 174 4.65 17.55 26.10
CA LEU A 174 3.22 17.21 26.02
C LEU A 174 2.94 15.84 26.66
N THR A 175 1.66 15.61 26.96
CA THR A 175 1.14 14.27 27.27
C THR A 175 1.31 13.30 26.09
N ALA A 176 1.19 12.00 26.34
CA ALA A 176 1.38 10.95 25.32
C ALA A 176 0.37 11.02 24.16
N ASP A 177 -0.81 11.59 24.34
CA ASP A 177 -1.80 11.85 23.31
C ASP A 177 -1.57 13.17 22.55
N GLY A 178 -0.64 14.03 23.02
CA GLY A 178 -0.35 15.34 22.43
C GLY A 178 -1.38 16.43 22.74
N LEU A 179 -2.39 16.15 23.57
CA LEU A 179 -3.54 17.06 23.74
C LEU A 179 -3.41 18.01 24.96
N SER A 180 -2.34 17.90 25.72
CA SER A 180 -2.12 18.76 26.90
C SER A 180 -0.62 18.91 27.18
N LEU A 181 -0.24 19.98 27.88
CA LEU A 181 1.08 20.05 28.51
C LEU A 181 1.16 19.01 29.62
N LYS A 182 2.29 18.30 29.71
CA LYS A 182 2.54 17.36 30.80
C LYS A 182 2.58 18.12 32.12
N PRO A 183 1.90 17.67 33.20
CA PRO A 183 1.73 18.44 34.43
C PRO A 183 3.01 18.97 35.08
N ASP A 184 4.09 18.20 35.02
CA ASP A 184 5.39 18.57 35.62
C ASP A 184 6.35 19.27 34.61
N SER A 185 5.92 19.48 33.37
CA SER A 185 6.74 20.12 32.35
C SER A 185 6.73 21.63 32.51
N LYS A 186 7.88 22.23 32.71
CA LYS A 186 8.03 23.69 32.77
C LYS A 186 8.52 24.21 31.43
N PRO A 187 7.96 25.34 30.91
CA PRO A 187 8.48 25.98 29.71
C PRO A 187 9.97 26.36 29.86
N ARG A 188 10.74 26.02 28.84
CA ARG A 188 12.17 26.37 28.75
C ARG A 188 12.37 27.30 27.56
N LYS A 189 13.02 28.44 27.79
CA LYS A 189 13.35 29.39 26.74
C LYS A 189 14.52 28.86 25.91
N VAL A 190 14.39 28.85 24.56
CA VAL A 190 15.38 28.33 23.62
C VAL A 190 15.92 29.36 22.64
N ALA A 191 15.20 30.48 22.44
CA ALA A 191 15.65 31.61 21.64
C ALA A 191 15.27 32.94 22.27
N GLY A 192 15.96 34.03 21.88
CA GLY A 192 15.71 35.39 22.34
C GLY A 192 14.47 35.99 21.73
N SER A 193 14.34 37.33 21.87
CA SER A 193 13.16 38.09 21.49
C SER A 193 13.13 38.61 20.05
N PHE A 194 14.02 38.09 19.19
CA PHE A 194 14.16 38.60 17.81
C PHE A 194 13.27 37.91 16.80
N MET A 195 12.61 36.80 17.16
CA MET A 195 11.92 35.92 16.22
C MET A 195 10.56 35.43 16.70
N GLU A 196 9.80 34.94 15.74
CA GLU A 196 8.56 34.16 15.89
C GLU A 196 8.51 33.04 14.85
N GLY A 197 7.42 32.29 14.75
CA GLY A 197 7.24 31.23 13.75
C GLY A 197 8.30 30.14 13.85
N ALA A 198 8.46 29.60 15.05
CA ALA A 198 9.51 28.61 15.33
C ALA A 198 9.23 27.27 14.66
N TYR A 199 10.24 26.69 14.02
CA TYR A 199 10.23 25.34 13.44
C TYR A 199 11.57 24.64 13.75
N ILE A 200 11.55 23.36 14.14
CA ILE A 200 12.78 22.63 14.44
C ILE A 200 12.94 21.43 13.52
N GLN A 201 13.99 21.42 12.72
CA GLN A 201 14.39 20.29 11.86
C GLN A 201 15.54 19.51 12.49
N ARG A 202 15.36 18.19 12.63
CA ARG A 202 16.46 17.28 13.00
C ARG A 202 17.16 16.78 11.73
N ARG A 203 18.50 17.02 11.64
CA ARG A 203 19.31 16.54 10.51
C ARG A 203 20.77 16.37 10.91
N GLY A 204 21.42 15.30 10.44
CA GLY A 204 22.88 15.07 10.62
C GLY A 204 23.36 15.12 12.08
N GLY A 205 22.49 14.74 13.03
CA GLY A 205 22.80 14.77 14.46
C GLY A 205 22.73 16.15 15.10
N TYR A 206 22.11 17.13 14.43
CA TYR A 206 21.78 18.44 14.94
C TYR A 206 20.28 18.69 14.92
N TYR A 207 19.83 19.60 15.79
CA TYR A 207 18.53 20.28 15.74
C TYR A 207 18.77 21.68 15.19
N TYR A 208 18.03 22.06 14.17
CA TYR A 208 18.06 23.38 13.55
C TYR A 208 16.77 24.10 13.92
N LEU A 209 16.89 25.15 14.73
CA LEU A 209 15.76 26.01 15.08
C LEU A 209 15.67 27.13 14.04
N PHE A 210 14.68 27.02 13.16
CA PHE A 210 14.27 28.08 12.25
C PHE A 210 13.31 29.00 12.94
N GLY A 211 13.22 30.23 12.46
CA GLY A 211 12.24 31.21 12.87
C GLY A 211 12.35 32.44 12.00
N SER A 212 11.50 33.43 12.25
CA SER A 212 11.40 34.58 11.38
C SER A 212 11.62 35.86 12.16
N ALA A 213 12.53 36.71 11.69
CA ALA A 213 12.87 37.98 12.27
C ALA A 213 12.45 39.18 11.38
N GLY A 214 12.19 40.31 11.96
CA GLY A 214 11.73 41.51 11.24
C GLY A 214 10.21 41.71 11.30
N THR A 215 9.63 42.48 10.36
CA THR A 215 8.21 42.78 10.32
C THR A 215 7.48 41.93 9.30
N CYS A 216 6.40 41.26 9.72
CA CYS A 216 5.64 40.32 8.86
C CYS A 216 4.56 41.01 8.00
N CYS A 217 4.03 42.14 8.41
CA CYS A 217 2.67 42.57 8.04
C CYS A 217 2.60 43.95 7.43
N GLU A 218 3.70 44.48 6.88
CA GLU A 218 3.82 45.82 6.30
C GLU A 218 3.77 45.84 4.75
N GLY A 219 3.20 44.79 4.14
CA GLY A 219 3.10 44.69 2.69
C GLY A 219 4.48 44.71 2.03
N ALA A 220 4.65 45.52 0.97
CA ALA A 220 5.93 45.63 0.27
C ALA A 220 7.09 46.21 1.12
N LYS A 221 6.80 46.76 2.29
CA LYS A 221 7.81 47.27 3.25
C LYS A 221 8.24 46.24 4.27
N SER A 222 7.58 45.10 4.34
CA SER A 222 7.93 44.00 5.25
C SER A 222 9.37 43.61 5.18
N THR A 223 10.01 43.47 6.33
CA THR A 223 11.45 43.11 6.49
C THR A 223 11.65 41.70 6.99
N TYR A 224 10.57 40.92 7.08
CA TYR A 224 10.59 39.54 7.52
C TYR A 224 11.61 38.72 6.76
N ARG A 225 12.26 37.77 7.43
CA ARG A 225 13.30 36.89 6.87
C ARG A 225 13.38 35.61 7.69
N VAL A 226 13.68 34.50 7.05
CA VAL A 226 13.91 33.22 7.72
C VAL A 226 15.33 33.19 8.29
N THR A 227 15.43 32.86 9.57
CA THR A 227 16.67 32.75 10.34
C THR A 227 16.84 31.33 10.86
N VAL A 228 18.07 30.96 11.26
CA VAL A 228 18.37 29.64 11.82
C VAL A 228 19.53 29.69 12.83
N GLY A 229 19.47 28.80 13.82
CA GLY A 229 20.58 28.38 14.65
C GLY A 229 20.53 26.87 14.86
N ARG A 230 21.62 26.26 15.30
CA ARG A 230 21.66 24.81 15.53
C ARG A 230 22.17 24.41 16.92
N SER A 231 21.75 23.23 17.36
CA SER A 231 22.17 22.63 18.63
C SER A 231 22.35 21.11 18.49
N LYS A 232 23.09 20.50 19.41
CA LYS A 232 23.12 19.03 19.58
C LYS A 232 21.95 18.52 20.42
N ASN A 233 21.22 19.39 21.10
CA ASN A 233 20.10 19.05 21.99
C ASN A 233 18.84 19.80 21.56
N LEU A 234 17.68 19.14 21.65
CA LEU A 234 16.39 19.72 21.30
C LEU A 234 16.10 21.05 22.02
N PHE A 235 16.48 21.18 23.28
CA PHE A 235 16.30 22.39 24.08
C PHE A 235 17.51 23.31 24.11
N GLY A 236 18.41 23.18 23.13
CA GLY A 236 19.56 24.06 23.01
C GLY A 236 20.75 23.70 23.95
N PRO A 237 21.73 24.60 24.10
CA PRO A 237 21.75 25.92 23.49
C PRO A 237 21.88 25.88 21.97
N TYR A 238 21.08 26.73 21.29
CA TYR A 238 21.20 26.96 19.85
C TYR A 238 22.20 28.07 19.57
N VAL A 239 23.02 27.88 18.55
CA VAL A 239 24.09 28.83 18.17
C VAL A 239 24.07 29.12 16.67
N ASP A 240 24.59 30.28 16.29
CA ASP A 240 24.95 30.65 14.92
C ASP A 240 26.26 29.98 14.45
N LYS A 241 26.73 30.30 13.23
CA LYS A 241 27.99 29.78 12.68
C LYS A 241 29.23 30.20 13.47
N LYS A 242 29.15 31.29 14.23
CA LYS A 242 30.23 31.82 15.08
C LYS A 242 30.17 31.26 16.50
N GLY A 243 29.19 30.42 16.83
CA GLY A 243 28.98 29.88 18.16
C GLY A 243 28.29 30.86 19.13
N GLN A 244 27.69 31.94 18.62
CA GLN A 244 26.94 32.92 19.40
C GLN A 244 25.52 32.44 19.63
N LEU A 245 24.94 32.72 20.81
CA LEU A 245 23.66 32.15 21.25
C LEU A 245 22.46 32.82 20.59
N LEU A 246 21.46 32.02 20.15
CA LEU A 246 20.15 32.50 19.77
C LEU A 246 19.41 33.15 20.94
N LEU A 247 19.70 32.75 22.16
CA LEU A 247 19.19 33.40 23.38
C LEU A 247 19.62 34.86 23.48
N ASP A 248 20.76 35.23 22.93
CA ASP A 248 21.31 36.58 22.88
C ASP A 248 21.00 37.30 21.55
N ASN A 249 20.04 36.77 20.79
CA ASN A 249 19.57 37.32 19.51
C ASN A 249 20.60 37.23 18.35
N HIS A 250 21.51 36.25 18.39
CA HIS A 250 22.43 35.95 17.29
C HIS A 250 21.84 34.81 16.44
N TYR A 251 21.92 34.93 15.11
CA TYR A 251 21.35 33.96 14.16
C TYR A 251 22.00 34.04 12.78
N GLU A 252 21.82 33.01 11.96
CA GLU A 252 22.13 33.02 10.53
C GLU A 252 20.87 33.33 9.73
N VAL A 253 21.04 34.05 8.61
CA VAL A 253 19.94 34.31 7.65
C VAL A 253 19.95 33.24 6.57
N VAL A 254 18.80 32.57 6.40
CA VAL A 254 18.59 31.56 5.36
C VAL A 254 17.93 32.17 4.13
N LEU A 255 16.92 33.02 4.36
CA LEU A 255 16.11 33.62 3.30
C LEU A 255 15.71 35.03 3.67
N GLN A 256 15.83 35.95 2.71
CA GLN A 256 15.45 37.36 2.87
C GLN A 256 14.83 37.90 1.59
N ARG A 257 14.27 39.12 1.69
CA ARG A 257 13.62 39.82 0.59
C ARG A 257 14.50 40.04 -0.64
N ASN A 258 13.88 40.15 -1.79
CA ASN A 258 14.46 40.66 -3.04
C ASN A 258 13.57 41.75 -3.68
N GLU A 259 13.83 42.09 -4.94
CA GLU A 259 13.05 43.11 -5.66
C GLU A 259 11.59 42.69 -5.89
N ARG A 260 11.29 41.39 -5.93
CA ARG A 260 9.96 40.81 -6.28
C ARG A 260 9.18 40.35 -5.08
N VAL A 261 9.85 39.94 -4.00
CA VAL A 261 9.23 39.36 -2.80
C VAL A 261 9.71 40.12 -1.57
N ALA A 262 8.78 40.68 -0.78
CA ALA A 262 9.03 41.31 0.47
C ALA A 262 8.55 40.45 1.62
N GLY A 263 9.30 40.44 2.72
CA GLY A 263 8.96 39.76 3.96
C GLY A 263 8.77 38.23 3.81
N PRO A 264 9.72 37.49 3.16
CA PRO A 264 9.63 36.04 3.15
C PRO A 264 9.91 35.49 4.55
N GLY A 265 8.99 34.69 5.07
CA GLY A 265 9.11 34.17 6.44
C GLY A 265 8.01 33.24 6.83
N HIS A 266 7.97 32.89 8.12
CA HIS A 266 7.08 31.93 8.74
C HIS A 266 6.98 30.66 7.90
N ASN A 267 8.08 29.93 7.84
CA ASN A 267 8.16 28.72 7.03
C ASN A 267 7.41 27.55 7.67
N ALA A 268 6.81 26.75 6.81
CA ALA A 268 6.29 25.44 7.13
C ALA A 268 7.44 24.44 7.38
N GLU A 269 7.10 23.20 7.66
CA GLU A 269 8.02 22.07 7.74
C GLU A 269 8.79 21.92 6.42
N ILE A 270 10.06 21.51 6.53
CA ILE A 270 10.85 21.12 5.35
C ILE A 270 10.29 19.82 4.80
N VAL A 271 9.92 19.83 3.52
CA VAL A 271 9.44 18.65 2.81
C VAL A 271 10.57 18.07 1.97
N THR A 272 10.86 16.79 2.17
CA THR A 272 11.79 16.04 1.32
C THR A 272 11.00 15.35 0.21
N ASP A 273 11.38 15.55 -1.05
CA ASP A 273 10.79 14.87 -2.19
C ASP A 273 11.28 13.41 -2.32
N ASP A 274 10.73 12.67 -3.28
CA ASP A 274 11.06 11.26 -3.48
C ASP A 274 12.43 11.03 -4.19
N ALA A 275 13.14 12.10 -4.54
CA ALA A 275 14.53 12.11 -4.98
C ALA A 275 15.52 12.49 -3.85
N GLY A 276 15.00 12.80 -2.65
CA GLY A 276 15.80 13.20 -1.49
C GLY A 276 16.19 14.69 -1.48
N THR A 277 15.48 15.52 -2.27
CA THR A 277 15.67 16.98 -2.29
C THR A 277 14.76 17.63 -1.25
N ASP A 278 15.29 18.53 -0.46
CA ASP A 278 14.57 19.27 0.56
C ASP A 278 14.00 20.59 -0.01
N PHE A 279 12.77 20.92 0.37
CA PHE A 279 12.07 22.16 0.00
C PHE A 279 11.58 22.88 1.24
N LEU A 280 11.80 24.20 1.26
CA LEU A 280 11.25 25.12 2.26
C LEU A 280 10.02 25.80 1.67
N ILE A 281 8.89 25.72 2.37
CA ILE A 281 7.64 26.38 2.02
C ILE A 281 7.43 27.52 3.03
N TYR A 282 7.08 28.71 2.54
CA TYR A 282 6.99 29.91 3.37
C TYR A 282 6.04 30.91 2.73
N HIS A 283 5.66 31.95 3.47
CA HIS A 283 4.86 33.04 2.89
C HIS A 283 5.71 34.27 2.53
N GLY A 284 5.18 35.16 1.69
CA GLY A 284 5.75 36.47 1.37
C GLY A 284 4.78 37.37 0.61
N PHE A 285 5.09 38.66 0.49
CA PHE A 285 4.32 39.60 -0.32
C PHE A 285 4.94 39.75 -1.70
N LYS A 286 4.10 39.82 -2.74
CA LYS A 286 4.50 40.30 -4.07
C LYS A 286 4.73 41.83 -3.95
N THR A 287 5.92 42.31 -4.30
CA THR A 287 6.24 43.76 -4.15
C THR A 287 5.43 44.66 -5.08
N ASP A 288 5.06 44.13 -6.25
CA ASP A 288 4.22 44.85 -7.25
C ASP A 288 2.70 44.78 -6.92
N LYS A 289 2.29 43.79 -6.13
CA LYS A 289 0.89 43.53 -5.76
C LYS A 289 0.72 43.22 -4.27
N PRO A 290 1.15 44.09 -3.35
CA PRO A 290 1.15 43.78 -1.93
C PRO A 290 -0.26 43.62 -1.33
N ARG A 291 -1.29 44.09 -2.03
CA ARG A 291 -2.70 43.93 -1.61
C ARG A 291 -3.24 42.52 -1.78
N ASP A 292 -2.57 41.66 -2.57
CA ASP A 292 -2.92 40.24 -2.70
C ASP A 292 -2.68 39.50 -1.37
N GLY A 293 -1.98 40.10 -0.43
CA GLY A 293 -1.65 39.57 0.89
C GLY A 293 -0.38 38.69 0.86
N ARG A 294 -0.22 37.88 1.88
CA ARG A 294 0.92 36.93 2.02
C ARG A 294 0.60 35.66 1.26
N VAL A 295 1.26 35.44 0.12
CA VAL A 295 1.10 34.28 -0.75
C VAL A 295 2.17 33.24 -0.45
N VAL A 296 1.98 31.98 -0.86
CA VAL A 296 2.89 30.87 -0.52
C VAL A 296 3.92 30.66 -1.60
N TYR A 297 5.17 30.63 -1.19
CA TYR A 297 6.34 30.33 -2.01
C TYR A 297 6.97 29.01 -1.61
N MET A 298 7.76 28.42 -2.49
CA MET A 298 8.54 27.22 -2.25
C MET A 298 9.92 27.40 -2.87
N ASP A 299 10.99 27.01 -2.14
CA ASP A 299 12.34 26.98 -2.67
C ASP A 299 13.11 25.75 -2.19
N ARG A 300 14.00 25.27 -3.05
CA ARG A 300 14.92 24.20 -2.70
C ARG A 300 15.87 24.69 -1.60
N ILE A 301 16.07 23.86 -0.58
CA ILE A 301 17.02 24.08 0.48
C ILE A 301 18.14 23.04 0.41
N ASP A 302 19.37 23.48 0.26
CA ASP A 302 20.57 22.66 0.28
C ASP A 302 21.24 22.72 1.66
N TRP A 303 22.12 21.78 1.95
CA TRP A 303 22.86 21.71 3.21
C TRP A 303 24.35 21.79 2.93
N VAL A 304 24.91 22.98 3.09
CA VAL A 304 26.33 23.27 2.86
C VAL A 304 27.04 23.39 4.21
N ASP A 305 28.12 22.64 4.40
CA ASP A 305 28.87 22.58 5.67
C ASP A 305 27.96 22.32 6.90
N SER A 306 26.94 21.47 6.69
CA SER A 306 25.90 21.17 7.68
C SER A 306 25.09 22.41 8.11
N TRP A 307 24.87 23.39 7.21
CA TRP A 307 23.96 24.50 7.40
C TRP A 307 22.98 24.62 6.23
N PRO A 308 21.72 25.02 6.51
CA PRO A 308 20.75 25.20 5.44
C PRO A 308 21.13 26.38 4.56
N TYR A 309 20.95 26.23 3.26
CA TYR A 309 21.27 27.23 2.25
C TYR A 309 20.22 27.25 1.15
N ILE A 310 19.68 28.43 0.85
CA ILE A 310 18.87 28.68 -0.33
C ILE A 310 19.70 29.52 -1.31
N GLN A 311 19.67 29.20 -2.58
CA GLN A 311 20.49 29.86 -3.60
C GLN A 311 20.26 31.38 -3.60
N GLY A 312 21.34 32.15 -3.35
CA GLY A 312 21.29 33.61 -3.25
C GLY A 312 20.58 34.12 -1.99
N SER A 313 20.15 33.25 -1.08
CA SER A 313 19.37 33.57 0.13
C SER A 313 18.13 34.42 -0.16
N THR A 314 17.51 34.25 -1.32
CA THR A 314 16.33 35.00 -1.77
C THR A 314 15.34 34.09 -2.50
N PRO A 315 14.02 34.44 -2.49
CA PRO A 315 12.98 33.71 -3.21
C PRO A 315 13.28 33.57 -4.71
N SER A 316 13.09 32.37 -5.25
CA SER A 316 13.19 32.12 -6.69
C SER A 316 11.91 32.53 -7.43
N VAL A 317 12.03 32.77 -8.75
CA VAL A 317 10.89 33.00 -9.65
C VAL A 317 10.49 31.72 -10.36
N VAL A 318 11.50 30.95 -10.76
CA VAL A 318 11.36 29.64 -11.42
C VAL A 318 12.42 28.73 -10.84
N ALA A 319 12.02 27.51 -10.50
CA ALA A 319 12.93 26.50 -9.99
C ALA A 319 12.55 25.10 -10.49
N ALA A 320 13.45 24.12 -10.33
CA ALA A 320 13.17 22.72 -10.64
C ALA A 320 12.05 22.19 -9.74
N ALA A 321 11.06 21.53 -10.35
CA ALA A 321 9.94 20.95 -9.62
C ALA A 321 10.40 19.78 -8.74
N PRO A 322 9.74 19.59 -7.56
CA PRO A 322 9.93 18.40 -6.75
C PRO A 322 9.65 17.12 -7.55
N VAL A 323 10.39 16.08 -7.27
CA VAL A 323 10.13 14.74 -7.81
C VAL A 323 9.18 14.03 -6.86
N ILE A 324 7.90 14.01 -7.19
CA ILE A 324 6.88 13.30 -6.40
C ILE A 324 6.42 12.08 -7.21
N LYS A 325 6.61 10.89 -6.64
CA LYS A 325 6.09 9.66 -7.23
C LYS A 325 4.57 9.68 -7.18
N PRO A 326 3.91 9.06 -8.16
CA PRO A 326 2.45 8.97 -8.14
C PRO A 326 1.95 8.46 -6.79
N THR A 327 0.95 9.13 -6.23
CA THR A 327 0.27 8.68 -5.02
C THR A 327 -0.64 7.51 -5.36
N TRP A 328 -0.40 6.37 -4.73
CA TRP A 328 -1.23 5.19 -4.92
C TRP A 328 -2.44 5.28 -3.99
N LYS A 329 -3.63 5.33 -4.59
CA LYS A 329 -4.85 5.17 -3.81
C LYS A 329 -4.90 3.75 -3.26
N LEU A 330 -5.12 3.60 -1.96
CA LEU A 330 -5.34 2.29 -1.36
C LEU A 330 -6.54 1.60 -2.02
N THR A 331 -6.43 0.30 -2.21
CA THR A 331 -7.53 -0.53 -2.68
C THR A 331 -8.65 -0.59 -1.64
N LYS A 332 -9.81 -1.10 -2.00
CA LYS A 332 -10.92 -1.30 -1.04
C LYS A 332 -10.53 -2.24 0.10
N SER A 333 -9.65 -3.19 -0.16
CA SER A 333 -9.08 -4.08 0.87
C SER A 333 -7.98 -3.43 1.70
N GLY A 334 -7.59 -2.17 1.41
CA GLY A 334 -6.52 -1.46 2.13
C GLY A 334 -5.11 -1.74 1.65
N LEU A 335 -4.93 -2.50 0.55
CA LEU A 335 -3.61 -2.74 -0.04
C LEU A 335 -3.05 -1.46 -0.66
N ASN A 336 -1.76 -1.22 -0.44
CA ASN A 336 -1.04 -0.16 -1.13
C ASN A 336 -0.42 -0.71 -2.43
N PRO A 337 -0.86 -0.27 -3.63
CA PRO A 337 -0.31 -0.75 -4.89
C PRO A 337 1.21 -0.59 -5.02
N SER A 338 1.81 0.43 -4.38
CA SER A 338 3.26 0.63 -4.41
C SER A 338 4.05 -0.52 -3.79
N ASN A 339 3.47 -1.28 -2.87
CA ASN A 339 4.10 -2.46 -2.26
C ASN A 339 4.24 -3.64 -3.25
N PHE A 340 3.62 -3.53 -4.42
CA PHE A 340 3.69 -4.53 -5.49
C PHE A 340 4.55 -4.09 -6.68
N GLU A 341 5.16 -2.91 -6.60
CA GLU A 341 6.09 -2.38 -7.59
C GLU A 341 7.51 -2.85 -7.28
N ALA A 342 8.00 -3.85 -8.01
CA ALA A 342 9.35 -4.37 -7.85
C ALA A 342 9.88 -4.97 -9.16
N ASN A 343 11.19 -5.03 -9.31
CA ASN A 343 11.82 -5.80 -10.37
C ASN A 343 12.15 -7.19 -9.82
N ILE A 344 11.39 -8.22 -10.25
CA ILE A 344 11.59 -9.60 -9.87
C ILE A 344 12.07 -10.38 -11.09
N ARG A 345 13.27 -10.97 -11.00
CA ARG A 345 13.88 -11.77 -12.10
C ARG A 345 13.94 -11.00 -13.44
N GLY A 346 14.21 -9.69 -13.38
CA GLY A 346 14.33 -8.83 -14.57
C GLY A 346 13.01 -8.35 -15.18
N LYS A 347 11.87 -8.65 -14.56
CA LYS A 347 10.54 -8.17 -14.98
C LYS A 347 9.90 -7.32 -13.89
N GLN A 348 9.20 -6.28 -14.29
CA GLN A 348 8.46 -5.38 -13.39
C GLN A 348 7.16 -6.03 -12.92
N THR A 349 6.91 -5.96 -11.62
CA THR A 349 5.65 -6.39 -11.01
C THR A 349 4.75 -5.22 -10.69
N HIS A 350 3.43 -5.47 -10.64
CA HIS A 350 2.39 -4.47 -10.38
C HIS A 350 1.21 -5.09 -9.61
N LEU A 351 0.40 -4.24 -8.96
CA LEU A 351 -0.94 -4.60 -8.49
C LEU A 351 -1.98 -4.03 -9.46
N TYR A 352 -2.82 -4.88 -10.00
CA TYR A 352 -3.94 -4.54 -10.87
C TYR A 352 -5.24 -4.62 -10.08
N THR A 353 -6.11 -3.63 -10.23
CA THR A 353 -7.40 -3.57 -9.53
C THR A 353 -8.54 -3.58 -10.54
N LEU A 354 -9.42 -4.56 -10.43
CA LEU A 354 -10.67 -4.66 -11.20
C LEU A 354 -11.86 -4.40 -10.29
N THR A 355 -12.85 -3.65 -10.77
CA THR A 355 -14.08 -3.38 -10.02
C THR A 355 -15.28 -3.56 -10.95
N ASN A 356 -16.31 -4.29 -10.49
CA ASN A 356 -17.56 -4.45 -11.24
C ASN A 356 -18.61 -3.42 -10.81
N LYS A 357 -19.78 -3.42 -11.48
CA LYS A 357 -20.88 -2.48 -11.23
C LYS A 357 -21.51 -2.61 -9.83
N ASN A 358 -21.34 -3.76 -9.18
CA ASN A 358 -21.84 -4.00 -7.81
C ASN A 358 -20.83 -3.58 -6.73
N GLY A 359 -19.67 -3.04 -7.14
CA GLY A 359 -18.61 -2.60 -6.23
C GLY A 359 -17.76 -3.74 -5.68
N VAL A 360 -17.88 -4.97 -6.20
CA VAL A 360 -16.92 -6.04 -5.94
C VAL A 360 -15.59 -5.62 -6.52
N GLU A 361 -14.51 -5.76 -5.75
CA GLU A 361 -13.16 -5.41 -6.16
C GLU A 361 -12.24 -6.62 -6.06
N MET A 362 -11.48 -6.88 -7.12
CA MET A 362 -10.46 -7.92 -7.17
C MET A 362 -9.10 -7.28 -7.44
N CYS A 363 -8.12 -7.55 -6.57
CA CYS A 363 -6.74 -7.15 -6.78
C CYS A 363 -5.89 -8.36 -7.18
N MET A 364 -5.05 -8.18 -8.21
CA MET A 364 -4.17 -9.21 -8.74
C MET A 364 -2.76 -8.69 -8.95
N THR A 365 -1.75 -9.54 -8.80
CA THR A 365 -0.37 -9.22 -9.22
C THR A 365 0.07 -10.15 -10.34
N ASN A 366 0.92 -9.62 -11.22
CA ASN A 366 1.52 -10.42 -12.30
C ASN A 366 2.64 -11.36 -11.83
N LEU A 367 3.09 -11.27 -10.56
CA LEU A 367 3.90 -12.34 -9.98
C LEU A 367 3.01 -13.54 -9.67
N GLY A 368 3.15 -14.60 -10.44
CA GLY A 368 2.34 -15.81 -10.35
C GLY A 368 0.92 -15.66 -10.91
N GLY A 369 0.56 -14.55 -11.57
CA GLY A 369 -0.81 -14.30 -12.03
C GLY A 369 -1.82 -14.51 -10.90
N ARG A 370 -1.59 -13.87 -9.72
CA ARG A 370 -2.25 -14.17 -8.44
C ARG A 370 -3.44 -13.27 -8.15
N ILE A 371 -4.48 -13.85 -7.58
CA ILE A 371 -5.48 -13.10 -6.83
C ILE A 371 -4.88 -12.75 -5.45
N VAL A 372 -4.78 -11.46 -5.13
CA VAL A 372 -4.23 -10.95 -3.85
C VAL A 372 -5.34 -10.67 -2.85
N SER A 373 -6.45 -10.09 -3.32
CA SER A 373 -7.64 -9.80 -2.51
C SER A 373 -8.90 -9.87 -3.35
N LEU A 374 -10.02 -10.18 -2.70
CA LEU A 374 -11.34 -10.12 -3.31
C LEU A 374 -12.37 -9.59 -2.29
N MET A 375 -12.84 -8.37 -2.53
CA MET A 375 -13.84 -7.71 -1.69
C MET A 375 -15.25 -8.03 -2.17
N VAL A 376 -15.99 -8.84 -1.41
CA VAL A 376 -17.39 -9.20 -1.69
C VAL A 376 -18.32 -8.80 -0.55
N PRO A 377 -19.59 -8.40 -0.84
CA PRO A 377 -20.51 -8.00 0.20
C PRO A 377 -21.13 -9.20 0.93
N ASP A 378 -21.36 -9.06 2.24
CA ASP A 378 -22.16 -9.97 3.06
C ASP A 378 -23.68 -9.67 2.94
N ARG A 379 -24.50 -10.37 3.76
CA ARG A 379 -25.96 -10.18 3.80
C ARG A 379 -26.41 -8.80 4.28
N GLN A 380 -25.55 -8.01 4.92
CA GLN A 380 -25.77 -6.63 5.33
C GLN A 380 -25.21 -5.62 4.32
N GLY A 381 -24.56 -6.07 3.26
CA GLY A 381 -23.91 -5.23 2.27
C GLY A 381 -22.50 -4.75 2.69
N LYS A 382 -21.96 -5.23 3.82
CA LYS A 382 -20.60 -4.95 4.23
C LYS A 382 -19.64 -5.80 3.39
N PHE A 383 -18.60 -5.16 2.85
CA PHE A 383 -17.57 -5.85 2.07
C PHE A 383 -16.54 -6.52 2.98
N HIS A 384 -16.17 -7.74 2.61
CA HIS A 384 -15.14 -8.54 3.27
C HIS A 384 -14.11 -9.00 2.23
N ASP A 385 -12.82 -8.96 2.60
CA ASP A 385 -11.77 -9.60 1.81
C ASP A 385 -11.80 -11.10 2.10
N VAL A 386 -12.17 -11.90 1.11
CA VAL A 386 -12.37 -13.35 1.26
C VAL A 386 -11.23 -14.18 0.71
N CYS A 387 -10.13 -13.56 0.27
CA CYS A 387 -8.96 -14.25 -0.29
C CYS A 387 -7.72 -13.97 0.57
N LEU A 388 -7.13 -14.98 1.16
CA LEU A 388 -5.91 -14.87 1.97
C LEU A 388 -4.68 -14.51 1.10
N GLY A 389 -3.70 -13.78 1.68
CA GLY A 389 -2.50 -13.36 0.96
C GLY A 389 -1.54 -12.52 1.78
N TYR A 390 -0.65 -11.80 1.09
CA TYR A 390 0.35 -10.90 1.67
C TYR A 390 0.13 -9.44 1.22
N ASP A 391 0.70 -8.49 1.99
CA ASP A 391 0.59 -7.05 1.73
C ASP A 391 1.55 -6.52 0.67
N ASN A 392 2.54 -7.32 0.25
CA ASN A 392 3.57 -6.87 -0.67
C ASN A 392 4.11 -8.00 -1.54
N VAL A 393 4.66 -7.63 -2.68
CA VAL A 393 5.18 -8.59 -3.66
C VAL A 393 6.46 -9.30 -3.19
N ALA A 394 7.25 -8.68 -2.30
CA ALA A 394 8.49 -9.28 -1.80
C ALA A 394 8.22 -10.57 -1.00
N GLN A 395 7.13 -10.60 -0.22
CA GLN A 395 6.71 -11.81 0.50
C GLN A 395 6.30 -12.94 -0.45
N TYR A 396 5.61 -12.63 -1.55
CA TYR A 396 5.27 -13.62 -2.57
C TYR A 396 6.50 -14.13 -3.36
N ALA A 397 7.53 -13.30 -3.49
CA ALA A 397 8.77 -13.66 -4.21
C ALA A 397 9.73 -14.49 -3.37
N ASP A 398 9.65 -14.41 -2.05
CA ASP A 398 10.49 -15.12 -1.09
C ASP A 398 9.88 -16.48 -0.73
N ASN A 399 10.12 -17.48 -1.57
CA ASN A 399 9.63 -18.83 -1.35
C ASN A 399 10.38 -19.62 -0.27
N GLU A 400 11.50 -19.10 0.21
CA GLU A 400 12.28 -19.74 1.28
C GLU A 400 11.66 -19.46 2.65
N HIS A 401 11.24 -18.21 2.91
CA HIS A 401 10.70 -17.79 4.20
C HIS A 401 9.18 -17.71 4.23
N PHE A 402 8.55 -17.39 3.09
CA PHE A 402 7.11 -17.16 2.98
C PHE A 402 6.40 -18.17 2.06
N GLY A 403 7.08 -19.25 1.64
CA GLY A 403 6.62 -20.19 0.64
C GLY A 403 5.13 -20.53 0.74
N SER A 404 4.32 -19.90 -0.12
CA SER A 404 2.88 -20.12 -0.20
C SER A 404 2.38 -19.87 -1.61
N ASP A 405 1.40 -20.69 -1.99
CA ASP A 405 0.74 -20.60 -3.29
C ASP A 405 -0.50 -19.67 -3.28
N PHE A 406 -0.63 -18.79 -2.26
CA PHE A 406 -1.78 -17.88 -2.11
C PHE A 406 -2.18 -17.23 -3.43
N GLY A 407 -3.39 -17.54 -3.92
CA GLY A 407 -4.02 -16.95 -5.09
C GLY A 407 -3.39 -17.27 -6.45
N ALA A 408 -2.33 -18.07 -6.49
CA ALA A 408 -1.49 -18.24 -7.66
C ALA A 408 -2.14 -19.02 -8.81
N THR A 409 -1.75 -18.67 -10.03
CA THR A 409 -1.89 -19.53 -11.20
C THR A 409 -0.83 -20.61 -11.15
N ILE A 410 -1.23 -21.86 -11.04
CA ILE A 410 -0.35 -23.03 -10.95
C ILE A 410 -0.13 -23.65 -12.32
N GLY A 411 1.12 -23.98 -12.61
CA GLY A 411 1.62 -24.68 -13.79
C GLY A 411 3.13 -24.97 -13.69
N ARG A 412 3.72 -25.76 -14.58
CA ARG A 412 3.11 -26.34 -15.78
C ARG A 412 2.11 -27.46 -15.43
N TYR A 413 2.26 -28.10 -14.24
CA TYR A 413 1.38 -29.17 -13.79
C TYR A 413 0.93 -28.93 -12.35
N ALA A 414 -0.36 -28.70 -12.16
CA ALA A 414 -0.99 -28.54 -10.86
C ALA A 414 -1.05 -29.88 -10.13
N ASN A 415 -0.88 -29.82 -8.80
CA ASN A 415 -0.78 -30.97 -7.92
C ASN A 415 0.45 -31.85 -8.20
N ARG A 416 0.48 -33.10 -7.71
CA ARG A 416 1.66 -33.95 -7.68
C ARG A 416 1.78 -34.86 -8.90
N ILE A 417 3.03 -35.12 -9.34
CA ILE A 417 3.43 -36.16 -10.24
C ILE A 417 4.32 -37.13 -9.47
N ASN A 418 3.96 -38.42 -9.49
CA ASN A 418 4.63 -39.49 -8.71
C ASN A 418 6.14 -39.58 -9.02
N GLN A 419 6.97 -39.45 -7.96
CA GLN A 419 8.44 -39.44 -8.03
C GLN A 419 9.00 -38.45 -9.06
N GLY A 420 8.20 -37.44 -9.49
CA GLY A 420 8.57 -36.51 -10.54
C GLY A 420 8.82 -37.18 -11.89
N ARG A 421 8.21 -38.32 -12.20
CA ARG A 421 8.45 -39.07 -13.46
C ARG A 421 7.30 -38.96 -14.42
N ILE A 422 7.59 -38.59 -15.65
CA ILE A 422 6.64 -38.63 -16.77
C ILE A 422 7.27 -39.44 -17.94
N THR A 423 6.43 -40.03 -18.79
CA THR A 423 6.88 -40.69 -19.99
C THR A 423 6.35 -39.97 -21.21
N VAL A 424 7.25 -39.43 -22.02
CA VAL A 424 6.92 -38.71 -23.26
C VAL A 424 7.61 -39.44 -24.43
N ASP A 425 6.81 -39.89 -25.40
CA ASP A 425 7.28 -40.62 -26.59
C ASP A 425 8.25 -41.79 -26.25
N GLY A 426 7.87 -42.54 -25.23
CA GLY A 426 8.62 -43.73 -24.76
C GLY A 426 9.87 -43.41 -23.92
N LYS A 427 10.16 -42.11 -23.67
CA LYS A 427 11.30 -41.69 -22.84
C LYS A 427 10.81 -41.24 -21.47
N THR A 428 11.40 -41.79 -20.41
CA THR A 428 11.15 -41.29 -19.04
C THR A 428 11.94 -40.03 -18.81
N ILE A 429 11.24 -38.97 -18.33
CA ILE A 429 11.80 -37.69 -17.97
C ILE A 429 11.67 -37.52 -16.45
N GLN A 430 12.77 -37.16 -15.79
CA GLN A 430 12.80 -36.87 -14.36
C GLN A 430 12.55 -35.36 -14.15
N LEU A 431 11.44 -35.02 -13.51
CA LEU A 431 11.10 -33.70 -13.04
C LEU A 431 11.67 -33.51 -11.63
N PRO A 432 11.72 -32.23 -11.11
CA PRO A 432 12.12 -31.97 -9.74
C PRO A 432 11.26 -32.72 -8.71
N GLN A 433 11.89 -33.08 -7.59
CA GLN A 433 11.23 -33.73 -6.46
C GLN A 433 11.19 -32.71 -5.29
N ASN A 434 10.33 -31.73 -5.39
CA ASN A 434 10.26 -30.59 -4.47
C ASN A 434 9.32 -30.81 -3.27
N ASN A 435 8.58 -31.94 -3.22
CA ASN A 435 7.64 -32.20 -2.13
C ASN A 435 7.46 -33.70 -1.89
N TYR A 436 7.87 -34.20 -0.72
CA TYR A 436 7.78 -35.65 -0.31
C TYR A 436 8.27 -36.65 -1.36
N GLY A 437 9.28 -36.29 -2.15
CA GLY A 437 9.81 -37.13 -3.24
C GLY A 437 8.98 -37.07 -4.52
N HIS A 438 8.02 -36.18 -4.66
CA HIS A 438 7.19 -35.96 -5.83
C HIS A 438 7.42 -34.57 -6.44
N CYS A 439 7.01 -34.36 -7.68
CA CYS A 439 6.95 -33.04 -8.29
C CYS A 439 5.59 -32.43 -7.97
N LEU A 440 5.59 -31.31 -7.22
CA LEU A 440 4.40 -30.56 -6.84
C LEU A 440 4.39 -29.21 -7.56
N HIS A 441 3.24 -28.83 -8.12
CA HIS A 441 2.96 -27.49 -8.66
C HIS A 441 4.03 -26.98 -9.63
N GLY A 442 4.52 -27.84 -10.54
CA GLY A 442 5.49 -27.47 -11.56
C GLY A 442 6.95 -27.42 -11.09
N GLY A 443 7.26 -27.82 -9.85
CA GLY A 443 8.62 -27.90 -9.33
C GLY A 443 9.08 -26.66 -8.58
N PHE A 444 10.41 -26.55 -8.33
CA PHE A 444 11.00 -25.50 -7.48
C PHE A 444 10.77 -24.06 -7.99
N THR A 445 10.66 -23.89 -9.30
CA THR A 445 10.44 -22.61 -9.96
C THR A 445 9.14 -22.62 -10.77
N GLY A 446 8.10 -23.25 -10.24
CA GLY A 446 6.77 -23.29 -10.84
C GLY A 446 6.22 -21.89 -11.15
N TRP A 447 5.11 -21.84 -11.88
CA TRP A 447 4.58 -20.59 -12.42
C TRP A 447 4.11 -19.61 -11.34
N GLN A 448 3.80 -20.09 -10.15
CA GLN A 448 3.52 -19.26 -8.97
C GLN A 448 4.68 -18.32 -8.56
N TYR A 449 5.91 -18.60 -9.03
CA TYR A 449 7.10 -17.80 -8.78
C TYR A 449 7.60 -17.05 -10.03
N GLN A 450 6.86 -17.09 -11.12
CA GLN A 450 7.22 -16.42 -12.38
C GLN A 450 6.44 -15.10 -12.52
N VAL A 451 7.06 -14.11 -13.18
CA VAL A 451 6.39 -12.85 -13.51
C VAL A 451 5.79 -12.98 -14.91
N PHE A 452 4.49 -12.96 -14.99
CA PHE A 452 3.73 -12.96 -16.22
C PHE A 452 3.76 -11.59 -16.89
N ASP A 453 3.70 -11.56 -18.21
CA ASP A 453 3.34 -10.35 -18.93
C ASP A 453 1.83 -10.15 -18.81
N CYS A 454 1.42 -9.00 -18.29
CA CYS A 454 0.01 -8.70 -18.02
C CYS A 454 -0.50 -7.57 -18.92
N LYS A 455 -1.69 -7.75 -19.45
CA LYS A 455 -2.41 -6.72 -20.22
C LYS A 455 -3.84 -6.61 -19.73
N GLN A 456 -4.26 -5.41 -19.41
CA GLN A 456 -5.69 -5.13 -19.20
C GLN A 456 -6.38 -4.96 -20.55
N THR A 457 -7.21 -5.92 -20.92
CA THR A 457 -7.89 -5.96 -22.23
C THR A 457 -9.28 -5.31 -22.20
N ALA A 458 -9.88 -5.22 -21.01
CA ALA A 458 -11.10 -4.49 -20.73
C ALA A 458 -11.07 -3.93 -19.29
N PRO A 459 -11.99 -3.02 -18.91
CA PRO A 459 -12.01 -2.46 -17.55
C PRO A 459 -12.11 -3.52 -16.44
N ASN A 460 -12.66 -4.69 -16.75
CA ASN A 460 -12.89 -5.80 -15.83
C ASN A 460 -12.11 -7.08 -16.22
N THR A 461 -11.15 -7.01 -17.14
CA THR A 461 -10.46 -8.18 -17.69
C THR A 461 -8.96 -7.99 -17.76
N LEU A 462 -8.21 -8.94 -17.19
CA LEU A 462 -6.76 -9.05 -17.27
C LEU A 462 -6.35 -10.31 -18.03
N GLU A 463 -5.39 -10.18 -18.93
CA GLU A 463 -4.76 -11.28 -19.64
C GLU A 463 -3.32 -11.42 -19.19
N PHE A 464 -2.96 -12.60 -18.67
CA PHE A 464 -1.62 -12.95 -18.21
C PHE A 464 -0.99 -13.95 -19.18
N THR A 465 0.15 -13.59 -19.76
CA THR A 465 0.89 -14.45 -20.70
C THR A 465 2.21 -14.88 -20.08
N LEU A 466 2.53 -16.17 -20.21
CA LEU A 466 3.83 -16.72 -19.83
C LEU A 466 4.36 -17.65 -20.93
N LEU A 467 5.66 -17.52 -21.22
CA LEU A 467 6.41 -18.47 -22.03
C LEU A 467 7.29 -19.30 -21.08
N SER A 468 6.96 -20.59 -20.97
CA SER A 468 7.75 -21.58 -20.22
C SER A 468 8.63 -22.32 -21.24
N PRO A 469 9.98 -22.15 -21.20
CA PRO A 469 10.87 -22.69 -22.22
C PRO A 469 11.00 -24.21 -22.14
N ASP A 470 11.50 -24.84 -23.23
CA ASP A 470 11.86 -26.24 -23.24
C ASP A 470 12.89 -26.54 -22.15
N GLY A 471 12.61 -27.54 -21.30
CA GLY A 471 13.44 -27.89 -20.15
C GLY A 471 13.18 -27.09 -18.88
N ASP A 472 12.21 -26.17 -18.85
CA ASP A 472 11.78 -25.51 -17.64
C ASP A 472 11.30 -26.53 -16.60
N ASN A 473 11.97 -26.59 -15.44
CA ASN A 473 11.83 -27.68 -14.45
C ASN A 473 11.85 -29.09 -15.09
N ASN A 474 12.63 -29.29 -16.18
CA ASN A 474 12.75 -30.47 -16.98
C ASN A 474 11.49 -30.86 -17.80
N PHE A 475 10.45 -30.07 -17.81
CA PHE A 475 9.31 -30.29 -18.70
C PHE A 475 9.69 -30.02 -20.16
N PRO A 476 9.33 -30.97 -21.09
CA PRO A 476 9.67 -30.79 -22.49
C PRO A 476 8.79 -29.78 -23.21
N GLY A 477 9.36 -29.14 -24.22
CA GLY A 477 8.70 -28.20 -25.13
C GLY A 477 8.61 -26.76 -24.63
N ASN A 478 8.73 -25.82 -25.57
CA ASN A 478 8.37 -24.44 -25.35
C ASN A 478 6.85 -24.37 -25.26
N LEU A 479 6.34 -23.90 -24.14
CA LEU A 479 4.90 -23.79 -23.90
C LEU A 479 4.53 -22.34 -23.67
N LYS A 480 3.63 -21.81 -24.51
CA LYS A 480 3.02 -20.50 -24.32
C LYS A 480 1.67 -20.69 -23.66
N THR A 481 1.47 -20.06 -22.52
CA THR A 481 0.16 -20.02 -21.85
C THR A 481 -0.40 -18.60 -21.79
N VAL A 482 -1.71 -18.52 -21.87
CA VAL A 482 -2.50 -17.30 -21.64
C VAL A 482 -3.61 -17.62 -20.65
N VAL A 483 -3.71 -16.84 -19.59
CA VAL A 483 -4.75 -16.94 -18.57
C VAL A 483 -5.53 -15.63 -18.53
N THR A 484 -6.82 -15.69 -18.78
CA THR A 484 -7.70 -14.54 -18.78
C THR A 484 -8.59 -14.57 -17.55
N TYR A 485 -8.50 -13.51 -16.73
CA TYR A 485 -9.37 -13.29 -15.58
C TYR A 485 -10.35 -12.18 -15.88
N THR A 486 -11.65 -12.45 -15.75
CA THR A 486 -12.72 -11.46 -15.89
C THR A 486 -13.55 -11.38 -14.61
N LEU A 487 -13.61 -10.19 -14.01
CA LEU A 487 -14.56 -9.91 -12.91
C LEU A 487 -15.90 -9.48 -13.53
N THR A 488 -16.88 -10.37 -13.49
CA THR A 488 -18.18 -10.14 -14.16
C THR A 488 -19.12 -9.27 -13.33
N ASP A 489 -20.13 -8.68 -13.98
CA ASP A 489 -21.13 -7.84 -13.31
C ASP A 489 -22.09 -8.63 -12.40
N ASP A 490 -22.14 -9.95 -12.52
CA ASP A 490 -22.90 -10.84 -11.63
C ASP A 490 -22.02 -11.45 -10.51
N ASN A 491 -20.91 -10.77 -10.19
CA ASN A 491 -19.98 -11.07 -9.11
C ASN A 491 -19.25 -12.42 -9.28
N ALA A 492 -18.91 -12.80 -10.49
CA ALA A 492 -18.10 -13.99 -10.72
C ALA A 492 -16.68 -13.62 -11.15
N ILE A 493 -15.71 -14.46 -10.77
CA ILE A 493 -14.38 -14.53 -11.37
C ILE A 493 -14.44 -15.62 -12.44
N ASP A 494 -14.42 -15.23 -13.70
CA ASP A 494 -14.33 -16.12 -14.84
C ASP A 494 -12.87 -16.28 -15.23
N ILE A 495 -12.33 -17.50 -15.23
CA ILE A 495 -10.93 -17.82 -15.50
C ILE A 495 -10.86 -18.75 -16.69
N GLN A 496 -10.23 -18.29 -17.77
CA GLN A 496 -10.00 -19.08 -18.96
C GLN A 496 -8.51 -19.35 -19.14
N TYR A 497 -8.14 -20.60 -19.25
CA TYR A 497 -6.76 -21.05 -19.47
C TYR A 497 -6.63 -21.54 -20.90
N THR A 498 -5.58 -21.11 -21.60
CA THR A 498 -5.19 -21.64 -22.89
C THR A 498 -3.70 -21.85 -22.96
N ALA A 499 -3.25 -22.93 -23.62
CA ALA A 499 -1.84 -23.14 -23.88
C ALA A 499 -1.59 -23.90 -25.17
N THR A 500 -0.42 -23.65 -25.78
CA THR A 500 0.11 -24.36 -26.96
C THR A 500 1.57 -24.71 -26.73
N THR A 501 2.04 -25.77 -27.41
CA THR A 501 3.42 -26.28 -27.28
C THR A 501 4.02 -26.63 -28.63
N ASP A 502 5.37 -26.62 -28.75
CA ASP A 502 6.10 -27.09 -29.91
C ASP A 502 6.59 -28.56 -29.80
N LYS A 503 6.50 -29.13 -28.58
CA LYS A 503 6.82 -30.56 -28.33
C LYS A 503 5.75 -31.16 -27.43
N LYS A 504 5.54 -32.48 -27.52
CA LYS A 504 4.66 -33.19 -26.61
C LYS A 504 5.10 -33.00 -25.16
N THR A 505 4.17 -32.56 -24.31
CA THR A 505 4.41 -32.30 -22.89
C THR A 505 3.18 -32.66 -22.05
N VAL A 506 3.25 -32.44 -20.75
CA VAL A 506 2.10 -32.52 -19.84
C VAL A 506 1.72 -31.14 -19.38
N ILE A 507 0.41 -30.93 -19.19
CA ILE A 507 -0.15 -29.66 -18.70
C ILE A 507 -1.36 -29.93 -17.81
N ASN A 508 -1.43 -29.21 -16.73
CA ASN A 508 -2.58 -29.14 -15.83
C ASN A 508 -2.51 -27.79 -15.10
N MET A 509 -3.50 -26.95 -15.28
CA MET A 509 -3.50 -25.60 -14.71
C MET A 509 -4.65 -25.44 -13.72
N THR A 510 -4.42 -24.63 -12.69
CA THR A 510 -5.45 -24.26 -11.71
C THR A 510 -5.14 -22.90 -11.11
N ASN A 511 -6.10 -22.33 -10.36
CA ASN A 511 -5.88 -21.22 -9.44
C ASN A 511 -5.90 -21.73 -7.99
N HIS A 512 -4.89 -21.36 -7.21
CA HIS A 512 -4.71 -21.80 -5.82
C HIS A 512 -5.12 -20.71 -4.82
N ALA A 513 -6.31 -20.14 -5.00
CA ALA A 513 -6.84 -19.16 -4.04
C ALA A 513 -7.23 -19.85 -2.73
N TYR A 514 -6.88 -19.20 -1.62
CA TYR A 514 -7.22 -19.61 -0.26
C TYR A 514 -8.42 -18.81 0.21
N TRP A 515 -9.60 -19.43 0.16
CA TRP A 515 -10.86 -18.76 0.46
C TRP A 515 -11.21 -18.84 1.93
N ASN A 516 -11.60 -17.71 2.52
CA ASN A 516 -12.31 -17.63 3.79
C ASN A 516 -13.48 -16.66 3.67
N LEU A 517 -14.67 -17.18 3.49
CA LEU A 517 -15.88 -16.37 3.27
C LEU A 517 -16.35 -15.63 4.53
N ASN A 518 -15.69 -15.84 5.69
CA ASN A 518 -15.89 -15.01 6.89
C ASN A 518 -15.17 -13.66 6.77
N GLY A 519 -14.20 -13.56 5.84
CA GLY A 519 -13.39 -12.36 5.60
C GLY A 519 -12.21 -12.23 6.55
N GLU A 520 -11.31 -11.31 6.21
CA GLU A 520 -10.18 -10.92 7.05
C GLU A 520 -10.58 -9.84 8.08
N PRO A 521 -9.96 -9.79 9.26
CA PRO A 521 -8.96 -10.73 9.77
C PRO A 521 -9.57 -12.10 10.07
N THR A 522 -8.86 -13.16 9.68
CA THR A 522 -9.39 -14.52 9.75
C THR A 522 -8.86 -15.29 10.96
N ARG A 523 -9.65 -16.28 11.44
CA ARG A 523 -9.23 -17.24 12.47
C ARG A 523 -9.19 -18.64 11.89
N ASP A 524 -10.34 -19.23 11.67
CA ASP A 524 -10.52 -20.54 11.04
C ASP A 524 -11.70 -20.50 10.09
N ALA A 525 -11.77 -21.48 9.21
CA ALA A 525 -12.83 -21.64 8.23
C ALA A 525 -13.60 -22.96 8.42
N GLU A 526 -13.47 -23.63 9.57
CA GLU A 526 -14.08 -24.94 9.83
C GLU A 526 -15.62 -24.87 9.87
N ASP A 527 -16.19 -23.70 10.14
CA ASP A 527 -17.63 -23.45 10.12
C ASP A 527 -18.24 -23.33 8.73
N HIS A 528 -17.41 -23.26 7.68
CA HIS A 528 -17.91 -23.23 6.31
C HIS A 528 -18.60 -24.53 5.94
N HIS A 529 -19.67 -24.39 5.15
CA HIS A 529 -20.39 -25.52 4.60
C HIS A 529 -19.93 -25.77 3.17
N LEU A 530 -19.57 -26.99 2.88
CA LEU A 530 -19.05 -27.44 1.57
C LEU A 530 -20.07 -28.37 0.88
N TYR A 531 -20.23 -28.19 -0.42
CA TYR A 531 -20.88 -29.10 -1.33
C TYR A 531 -19.94 -29.44 -2.48
N ILE A 532 -19.83 -30.73 -2.84
CA ILE A 532 -19.07 -31.19 -4.01
C ILE A 532 -19.94 -32.20 -4.80
N ASN A 533 -20.14 -31.93 -6.07
CA ASN A 533 -20.89 -32.80 -6.98
C ASN A 533 -20.02 -33.96 -7.50
N ALA A 534 -19.70 -34.89 -6.60
CA ALA A 534 -18.84 -36.03 -6.90
C ALA A 534 -19.29 -37.26 -6.11
N ASP A 535 -19.38 -38.41 -6.80
CA ASP A 535 -19.65 -39.72 -6.18
C ASP A 535 -18.38 -40.40 -5.68
N ASN A 536 -17.22 -39.93 -6.13
CA ASN A 536 -15.94 -40.58 -5.89
C ASN A 536 -14.83 -39.56 -5.66
N PHE A 537 -13.73 -40.05 -5.05
CA PHE A 537 -12.49 -39.28 -4.86
C PHE A 537 -11.28 -40.20 -5.12
N THR A 538 -10.10 -39.60 -5.29
CA THR A 538 -8.82 -40.32 -5.39
C THR A 538 -8.15 -40.32 -4.00
N PRO A 539 -8.01 -41.46 -3.33
CA PRO A 539 -7.30 -41.55 -2.05
C PRO A 539 -5.80 -41.32 -2.25
N VAL A 540 -5.13 -40.90 -1.18
CA VAL A 540 -3.69 -40.63 -1.16
C VAL A 540 -3.02 -41.35 0.01
N ASP A 541 -1.73 -41.62 -0.12
CA ASP A 541 -0.88 -42.15 0.94
C ASP A 541 -0.35 -41.04 1.86
N THR A 542 0.60 -41.35 2.74
CA THR A 542 1.23 -40.42 3.68
C THR A 542 2.14 -39.39 3.01
N THR A 543 2.45 -39.56 1.73
CA THR A 543 3.18 -38.57 0.89
C THR A 543 2.24 -37.76 0.00
N TYR A 544 0.95 -37.87 0.23
CA TYR A 544 -0.14 -37.24 -0.54
C TYR A 544 -0.18 -37.69 -2.01
N MET A 545 0.33 -38.89 -2.29
CA MET A 545 0.31 -39.44 -3.63
C MET A 545 -0.80 -40.50 -3.77
N THR A 546 -1.54 -40.41 -4.88
CA THR A 546 -2.55 -41.40 -5.22
C THR A 546 -1.96 -42.67 -5.80
N ASP A 547 -2.52 -43.84 -5.47
CA ASP A 547 -2.20 -45.12 -6.06
C ASP A 547 -2.91 -45.35 -7.41
N GLY A 548 -3.80 -44.49 -7.81
CA GLY A 548 -4.60 -44.58 -9.04
C GLY A 548 -5.96 -45.24 -8.87
N THR A 549 -6.36 -45.55 -7.64
CA THR A 549 -7.71 -46.00 -7.34
C THR A 549 -8.72 -44.84 -7.28
N ILE A 550 -9.97 -45.14 -7.53
CA ILE A 550 -11.09 -44.23 -7.35
C ILE A 550 -12.06 -44.89 -6.37
N VAL A 551 -12.36 -44.18 -5.28
CA VAL A 551 -13.13 -44.73 -4.14
C VAL A 551 -14.42 -43.90 -3.97
N SER A 552 -15.53 -44.60 -3.65
CA SER A 552 -16.81 -43.97 -3.39
C SER A 552 -16.77 -43.10 -2.12
N VAL A 553 -17.36 -41.93 -2.20
CA VAL A 553 -17.55 -41.04 -1.00
C VAL A 553 -18.67 -41.52 -0.08
N LYS A 554 -19.58 -42.36 -0.58
CA LYS A 554 -20.81 -42.79 0.13
C LYS A 554 -20.51 -43.43 1.48
N GLY A 555 -21.08 -42.89 2.53
CA GLY A 555 -20.92 -43.40 3.90
C GLY A 555 -19.56 -43.09 4.53
N THR A 556 -18.82 -42.17 3.95
CA THR A 556 -17.52 -41.70 4.49
C THR A 556 -17.58 -40.21 4.82
N PRO A 557 -16.64 -39.69 5.61
CA PRO A 557 -16.47 -38.24 5.85
C PRO A 557 -16.15 -37.42 4.57
N MET A 558 -15.92 -38.09 3.43
CA MET A 558 -15.68 -37.45 2.14
C MET A 558 -16.97 -37.15 1.34
N ASP A 559 -18.17 -37.45 1.91
CA ASP A 559 -19.45 -37.34 1.22
C ASP A 559 -20.04 -35.92 1.30
N PHE A 560 -19.57 -35.01 0.45
CA PHE A 560 -20.08 -33.65 0.32
C PHE A 560 -21.20 -33.49 -0.74
N ARG A 561 -21.86 -34.57 -1.15
CA ARG A 561 -23.02 -34.50 -2.07
C ARG A 561 -24.24 -33.80 -1.46
N LYS A 562 -24.26 -33.61 -0.17
CA LYS A 562 -25.15 -32.71 0.56
C LYS A 562 -24.31 -31.70 1.32
N MET A 563 -24.63 -30.41 1.16
CA MET A 563 -23.92 -29.34 1.82
C MET A 563 -23.97 -29.50 3.34
N HIS A 564 -22.81 -29.55 4.01
CA HIS A 564 -22.67 -29.58 5.46
C HIS A 564 -21.38 -28.91 5.93
N ALA A 565 -21.28 -28.63 7.23
CA ALA A 565 -20.12 -27.95 7.82
C ALA A 565 -18.87 -28.81 7.79
N LEU A 566 -17.74 -28.22 7.43
CA LEU A 566 -16.42 -28.88 7.45
C LEU A 566 -16.05 -29.35 8.86
N SER A 567 -16.44 -28.60 9.90
CA SER A 567 -16.19 -28.93 11.32
C SER A 567 -16.69 -30.29 11.75
N GLN A 568 -17.64 -30.90 11.03
CA GLN A 568 -18.13 -32.23 11.34
C GLN A 568 -17.05 -33.30 11.18
N ASP A 569 -16.17 -33.17 10.19
CA ASP A 569 -15.26 -34.23 9.78
C ASP A 569 -13.79 -33.82 9.67
N ILE A 570 -13.48 -32.52 9.53
CA ILE A 570 -12.12 -31.99 9.25
C ILE A 570 -11.07 -32.44 10.26
N ASN A 571 -11.47 -32.66 11.51
CA ASN A 571 -10.63 -33.10 12.62
C ASN A 571 -10.82 -34.59 12.97
N SER A 572 -11.39 -35.41 12.06
CA SER A 572 -11.66 -36.82 12.30
C SER A 572 -10.40 -37.60 12.68
N GLN A 573 -10.44 -38.25 13.84
CA GLN A 573 -9.39 -39.13 14.33
C GLN A 573 -9.64 -40.60 13.98
N THR A 574 -10.84 -40.94 13.51
CA THR A 574 -11.27 -42.28 13.16
C THR A 574 -11.14 -42.61 11.68
N TYR A 575 -11.24 -41.60 10.81
CA TYR A 575 -11.06 -41.77 9.38
C TYR A 575 -9.59 -41.52 8.99
N ALA A 576 -8.89 -42.64 8.73
CA ALA A 576 -7.44 -42.60 8.55
C ALA A 576 -6.92 -41.59 7.50
N PRO A 577 -7.54 -41.40 6.32
CA PRO A 577 -7.10 -40.38 5.36
C PRO A 577 -7.10 -38.96 5.94
N ILE A 578 -8.19 -38.51 6.55
CA ILE A 578 -8.31 -37.16 7.14
C ILE A 578 -7.32 -36.98 8.28
N LYS A 579 -7.17 -38.01 9.14
CA LYS A 579 -6.20 -37.99 10.23
C LYS A 579 -4.76 -37.81 9.71
N ALA A 580 -4.39 -38.55 8.67
CA ALA A 580 -3.05 -38.48 8.07
C ALA A 580 -2.81 -37.10 7.40
N ALA A 581 -3.79 -36.57 6.69
CA ALA A 581 -3.72 -35.27 6.03
C ALA A 581 -3.90 -34.07 7.00
N ARG A 582 -4.30 -34.31 8.25
CA ARG A 582 -4.61 -33.28 9.27
C ARG A 582 -5.75 -32.35 8.84
N GLY A 583 -6.69 -32.82 8.03
CA GLY A 583 -7.77 -32.11 7.39
C GLY A 583 -8.07 -32.66 6.03
N PHE A 584 -8.71 -31.90 5.15
CA PHE A 584 -8.90 -32.29 3.77
C PHE A 584 -7.70 -31.86 2.92
N ASP A 585 -7.22 -32.74 2.05
CA ASP A 585 -6.25 -32.50 0.98
C ASP A 585 -6.40 -33.64 -0.05
N PHE A 586 -7.52 -33.62 -0.78
CA PHE A 586 -7.91 -34.69 -1.67
C PHE A 586 -8.54 -34.16 -2.95
N ASN A 587 -8.50 -34.97 -3.99
CA ASN A 587 -9.17 -34.66 -5.26
C ASN A 587 -10.49 -35.45 -5.38
N TRP A 588 -11.59 -34.76 -5.64
CA TRP A 588 -12.90 -35.34 -5.96
C TRP A 588 -13.10 -35.45 -7.48
N CYS A 589 -13.63 -36.61 -7.92
CA CYS A 589 -13.97 -36.89 -9.33
C CYS A 589 -15.35 -36.31 -9.65
N LEU A 590 -15.39 -35.20 -10.38
CA LEU A 590 -16.62 -34.44 -10.61
C LEU A 590 -17.62 -35.19 -11.51
N ASN A 591 -18.88 -35.27 -11.08
CA ASN A 591 -20.01 -35.80 -11.85
C ASN A 591 -20.38 -34.93 -13.05
N THR A 592 -19.88 -33.69 -13.10
CA THR A 592 -20.04 -32.76 -14.23
C THR A 592 -19.15 -33.13 -15.42
N TYR A 593 -18.13 -33.99 -15.23
CA TYR A 593 -17.28 -34.50 -16.29
C TYR A 593 -17.71 -35.91 -16.70
N LYS A 594 -18.09 -36.10 -17.97
CA LYS A 594 -18.53 -37.38 -18.52
C LYS A 594 -18.05 -37.57 -19.94
N ASN A 595 -17.65 -38.81 -20.27
CA ASN A 595 -17.24 -39.19 -21.62
C ASN A 595 -16.14 -38.28 -22.21
N GLY A 596 -15.14 -37.94 -21.40
CA GLY A 596 -14.03 -37.07 -21.81
C GLY A 596 -14.37 -35.58 -21.95
N LYS A 597 -15.52 -35.13 -21.46
CA LYS A 597 -15.96 -33.74 -21.57
C LYS A 597 -16.59 -33.22 -20.28
N GLY A 598 -16.14 -32.07 -19.83
CA GLY A 598 -16.72 -31.32 -18.71
C GLY A 598 -17.94 -30.48 -19.11
N ASN A 599 -18.73 -30.08 -18.12
CA ASN A 599 -19.88 -29.23 -18.29
C ASN A 599 -19.84 -28.06 -17.29
N ASP A 600 -19.23 -26.96 -17.70
CA ASP A 600 -19.07 -25.71 -16.96
C ASP A 600 -20.38 -24.91 -16.73
N LYS A 601 -21.52 -25.44 -17.15
CA LYS A 601 -22.85 -24.88 -16.86
C LYS A 601 -23.57 -25.59 -15.71
N LYS A 602 -22.96 -26.67 -15.19
CA LYS A 602 -23.50 -27.42 -14.04
C LYS A 602 -22.64 -27.12 -12.81
N LEU A 603 -23.31 -26.93 -11.67
CA LEU A 603 -22.66 -26.71 -10.39
C LEU A 603 -21.76 -27.90 -10.07
N ALA A 604 -20.45 -27.63 -9.92
CA ALA A 604 -19.42 -28.59 -9.57
C ALA A 604 -19.19 -28.64 -8.06
N ALA A 605 -19.13 -27.49 -7.42
CA ALA A 605 -18.97 -27.37 -5.97
C ALA A 605 -19.57 -26.03 -5.47
N ALA A 606 -19.78 -25.92 -4.15
CA ALA A 606 -20.19 -24.67 -3.53
C ALA A 606 -19.61 -24.58 -2.11
N LEU A 607 -19.20 -23.37 -1.72
CA LEU A 607 -18.74 -23.05 -0.37
C LEU A 607 -19.62 -21.95 0.21
N TYR A 608 -20.06 -22.12 1.46
CA TYR A 608 -20.97 -21.19 2.12
C TYR A 608 -20.49 -20.85 3.54
N SER A 609 -20.49 -19.57 3.88
CA SER A 609 -20.28 -19.10 5.25
C SER A 609 -21.61 -18.79 5.94
N PRO A 610 -21.98 -19.47 7.03
CA PRO A 610 -23.17 -19.12 7.79
C PRO A 610 -23.03 -17.78 8.53
N LYS A 611 -21.82 -17.30 8.82
CA LYS A 611 -21.56 -16.02 9.50
C LYS A 611 -21.91 -14.83 8.62
N THR A 612 -21.38 -14.79 7.41
CA THR A 612 -21.56 -13.67 6.48
C THR A 612 -22.75 -13.85 5.54
N GLY A 613 -23.16 -15.09 5.30
CA GLY A 613 -24.14 -15.45 4.27
C GLY A 613 -23.54 -15.50 2.87
N ILE A 614 -22.23 -15.30 2.71
CA ILE A 614 -21.58 -15.38 1.41
C ILE A 614 -21.56 -16.82 0.94
N LEU A 615 -21.97 -17.02 -0.31
CA LEU A 615 -21.99 -18.29 -1.04
C LEU A 615 -21.12 -18.14 -2.28
N MET A 616 -20.20 -19.06 -2.49
CA MET A 616 -19.37 -19.18 -3.68
C MET A 616 -19.73 -20.46 -4.41
N ASP A 617 -20.36 -20.34 -5.58
CA ASP A 617 -20.65 -21.43 -6.50
C ASP A 617 -19.50 -21.62 -7.50
N ILE A 618 -19.13 -22.86 -7.80
CA ILE A 618 -18.02 -23.20 -8.67
C ILE A 618 -18.51 -24.01 -9.87
N TYR A 619 -18.10 -23.56 -11.07
CA TYR A 619 -18.39 -24.18 -12.34
C TYR A 619 -17.08 -24.44 -13.08
N THR A 620 -16.94 -25.60 -13.71
CA THR A 620 -15.73 -25.96 -14.45
C THR A 620 -15.97 -27.04 -15.48
N ASP A 621 -15.13 -27.08 -16.51
CA ASP A 621 -15.02 -28.17 -17.46
C ASP A 621 -13.95 -29.21 -17.09
N GLU A 622 -13.23 -29.00 -15.97
CA GLU A 622 -12.24 -29.95 -15.46
C GLU A 622 -12.86 -31.22 -14.87
N PRO A 623 -12.15 -32.35 -14.92
CA PRO A 623 -12.64 -33.64 -14.41
C PRO A 623 -12.64 -33.74 -12.89
N GLY A 624 -11.83 -32.94 -12.19
CA GLY A 624 -11.63 -33.01 -10.75
C GLY A 624 -11.61 -31.64 -10.08
N ILE A 625 -11.72 -31.72 -8.75
CA ILE A 625 -11.52 -30.60 -7.86
C ILE A 625 -10.75 -31.03 -6.61
N GLN A 626 -9.62 -30.42 -6.38
CA GLN A 626 -8.89 -30.56 -5.12
C GLN A 626 -9.55 -29.67 -4.06
N CYS A 627 -9.80 -30.24 -2.89
CA CYS A 627 -10.15 -29.46 -1.70
C CYS A 627 -9.02 -29.57 -0.68
N TYR A 628 -8.38 -28.44 -0.38
CA TYR A 628 -7.33 -28.31 0.62
C TYR A 628 -7.74 -27.30 1.68
N THR A 629 -7.65 -27.68 2.94
CA THR A 629 -8.20 -26.87 4.06
C THR A 629 -7.12 -26.12 4.85
N GLY A 630 -6.02 -25.72 4.22
CA GLY A 630 -4.98 -24.94 4.88
C GLY A 630 -4.28 -25.71 6.03
N ASN A 631 -4.09 -27.01 5.88
CA ASN A 631 -3.61 -27.92 6.95
C ASN A 631 -2.18 -27.59 7.41
N PHE A 632 -1.38 -26.94 6.58
CA PHE A 632 0.01 -26.54 6.84
C PHE A 632 0.18 -25.08 7.25
N LEU A 633 -0.90 -24.29 7.28
CA LEU A 633 -0.86 -22.96 7.87
C LEU A 633 -0.68 -23.10 9.39
N ASP A 634 0.24 -22.36 9.97
CA ASP A 634 0.63 -22.47 11.37
C ASP A 634 0.68 -21.15 12.14
N GLY A 635 0.35 -20.02 11.46
CA GLY A 635 0.39 -18.68 12.04
C GLY A 635 1.79 -18.11 12.21
N SER A 636 2.83 -18.73 11.64
CA SER A 636 4.22 -18.24 11.75
C SER A 636 4.44 -16.97 10.95
N ASN A 637 3.85 -16.86 9.75
CA ASN A 637 4.04 -15.74 8.84
C ASN A 637 3.12 -14.56 9.18
N THR A 638 3.65 -13.34 9.07
CA THR A 638 2.85 -12.14 9.05
C THR A 638 2.28 -11.95 7.65
N CYS A 639 0.96 -11.90 7.56
CA CYS A 639 0.17 -11.84 6.33
C CYS A 639 -0.47 -10.46 6.14
N LYS A 640 -1.53 -10.36 5.30
CA LYS A 640 -2.22 -9.08 5.06
C LYS A 640 -2.62 -8.38 6.36
N HIS A 641 -2.39 -7.06 6.40
CA HIS A 641 -2.74 -6.17 7.54
C HIS A 641 -2.17 -6.64 8.89
N GLY A 642 -1.04 -7.37 8.86
CA GLY A 642 -0.41 -7.90 10.07
C GLY A 642 -1.10 -9.14 10.65
N ASP A 643 -2.08 -9.72 9.97
CA ASP A 643 -2.75 -10.95 10.40
C ASP A 643 -1.82 -12.17 10.30
N ARG A 644 -2.21 -13.25 10.95
CA ARG A 644 -1.51 -14.54 10.97
C ARG A 644 -2.53 -15.64 10.75
N TYR A 645 -2.33 -16.43 9.71
CA TYR A 645 -3.28 -17.46 9.31
C TYR A 645 -3.00 -18.77 10.05
N PRO A 646 -3.87 -19.17 11.01
CA PRO A 646 -3.70 -20.44 11.70
C PRO A 646 -4.10 -21.61 10.79
N LYS A 647 -3.83 -22.81 11.25
CA LYS A 647 -4.32 -24.04 10.63
C LYS A 647 -5.83 -23.95 10.37
N HIS A 648 -6.25 -24.44 9.23
CA HIS A 648 -7.64 -24.40 8.74
C HIS A 648 -8.22 -22.99 8.57
N ALA A 649 -7.36 -21.98 8.37
CA ALA A 649 -7.81 -20.60 8.12
C ALA A 649 -8.50 -20.42 6.76
N SER A 650 -8.45 -21.41 5.86
CA SER A 650 -8.95 -21.29 4.50
C SER A 650 -9.32 -22.62 3.87
N ILE A 651 -10.06 -22.51 2.77
CA ILE A 651 -10.39 -23.64 1.88
C ILE A 651 -9.91 -23.28 0.46
N CYS A 652 -9.03 -24.10 -0.12
CA CYS A 652 -8.69 -24.06 -1.55
C CYS A 652 -9.59 -25.03 -2.30
N LEU A 653 -10.14 -24.60 -3.43
CA LEU A 653 -10.99 -25.40 -4.30
C LEU A 653 -10.46 -25.26 -5.73
N GLU A 654 -9.54 -26.19 -6.08
CA GLU A 654 -8.72 -26.13 -7.27
C GLU A 654 -9.26 -27.05 -8.34
N THR A 655 -9.89 -26.49 -9.38
CA THR A 655 -10.39 -27.26 -10.51
C THR A 655 -9.23 -27.71 -11.38
N GLN A 656 -9.10 -29.02 -11.67
CA GLN A 656 -7.90 -29.59 -12.26
C GLN A 656 -8.13 -30.99 -12.86
N HIS A 657 -7.15 -31.48 -13.63
CA HIS A 657 -7.01 -32.92 -13.88
C HIS A 657 -6.59 -33.61 -12.58
N TYR A 658 -6.89 -34.93 -12.47
CA TYR A 658 -6.54 -35.67 -11.26
C TYR A 658 -5.02 -35.67 -11.05
N PRO A 659 -4.54 -35.66 -9.77
CA PRO A 659 -3.12 -35.77 -9.48
C PRO A 659 -2.51 -37.00 -10.13
N ASP A 660 -1.28 -36.90 -10.66
CA ASP A 660 -0.54 -37.97 -11.34
C ASP A 660 -1.21 -38.53 -12.61
N SER A 661 -2.14 -37.80 -13.24
CA SER A 661 -2.79 -38.25 -14.50
C SER A 661 -1.82 -38.70 -15.60
N PRO A 662 -0.62 -38.09 -15.80
CA PRO A 662 0.33 -38.57 -16.80
C PRO A 662 0.75 -40.05 -16.63
N ASN A 663 0.71 -40.58 -15.41
CA ASN A 663 1.08 -41.95 -15.06
C ASN A 663 -0.14 -42.87 -14.90
N LYS A 664 -1.35 -42.41 -15.21
CA LYS A 664 -2.61 -43.10 -15.05
C LYS A 664 -3.41 -43.11 -16.36
N PRO A 665 -3.06 -43.98 -17.33
CA PRO A 665 -3.65 -43.96 -18.68
C PRO A 665 -5.17 -44.19 -18.71
N GLN A 666 -5.74 -44.71 -17.62
CA GLN A 666 -7.18 -44.88 -17.46
C GLN A 666 -7.91 -43.60 -17.06
N TRP A 667 -7.21 -42.53 -16.73
CA TRP A 667 -7.76 -41.23 -16.32
C TRP A 667 -7.76 -40.24 -17.49
N PRO A 668 -8.46 -39.10 -17.37
CA PRO A 668 -8.40 -38.03 -18.36
C PRO A 668 -6.96 -37.62 -18.63
N SER A 669 -6.59 -37.55 -19.91
CA SER A 669 -5.21 -37.31 -20.35
C SER A 669 -4.79 -35.85 -20.06
N ALA A 670 -3.63 -35.69 -19.46
CA ALA A 670 -2.97 -34.40 -19.24
C ALA A 670 -1.85 -34.13 -20.27
N TYR A 671 -1.73 -34.91 -21.32
CA TYR A 671 -0.77 -34.68 -22.40
C TYR A 671 -1.28 -33.64 -23.40
N LEU A 672 -0.35 -32.81 -23.89
CA LEU A 672 -0.55 -31.81 -24.94
C LEU A 672 0.48 -32.02 -26.03
N SER A 673 0.03 -32.17 -27.29
CA SER A 673 0.89 -32.35 -28.46
C SER A 673 0.98 -31.06 -29.31
N PRO A 674 2.03 -30.91 -30.14
CA PRO A 674 2.08 -29.84 -31.12
C PRO A 674 0.86 -29.81 -32.02
N GLY A 675 0.32 -28.61 -32.23
CA GLY A 675 -0.92 -28.41 -33.04
C GLY A 675 -2.21 -28.54 -32.23
N GLU A 676 -2.17 -29.03 -30.99
CA GLU A 676 -3.30 -29.00 -30.05
C GLU A 676 -3.29 -27.73 -29.22
N THR A 677 -4.47 -27.35 -28.72
CA THR A 677 -4.62 -26.27 -27.76
C THR A 677 -5.24 -26.79 -26.48
N TYR A 678 -4.51 -26.70 -25.38
CA TYR A 678 -5.07 -26.88 -24.04
C TYR A 678 -6.09 -25.78 -23.76
N ARG A 679 -7.23 -26.18 -23.21
CA ARG A 679 -8.28 -25.26 -22.73
C ARG A 679 -8.83 -25.78 -21.43
N SER A 680 -9.02 -24.86 -20.49
CA SER A 680 -9.70 -25.14 -19.23
C SER A 680 -10.47 -23.89 -18.80
N HIS A 681 -11.58 -24.10 -18.14
CA HIS A 681 -12.48 -23.02 -17.70
C HIS A 681 -12.92 -23.26 -16.26
N CYS A 682 -12.83 -22.20 -15.46
CA CYS A 682 -13.27 -22.17 -14.07
C CYS A 682 -14.00 -20.86 -13.77
N VAL A 683 -15.14 -20.95 -13.07
CA VAL A 683 -15.89 -19.79 -12.60
C VAL A 683 -16.12 -19.92 -11.10
N TYR A 684 -15.71 -18.90 -10.35
CA TYR A 684 -16.07 -18.70 -8.93
C TYR A 684 -17.13 -17.60 -8.88
N LYS A 685 -18.38 -17.94 -8.60
CA LYS A 685 -19.50 -17.00 -8.57
C LYS A 685 -19.94 -16.72 -7.15
N PHE A 686 -19.88 -15.46 -6.76
CA PHE A 686 -20.23 -15.01 -5.41
C PHE A 686 -21.65 -14.46 -5.35
N SER A 687 -22.37 -14.88 -4.32
CA SER A 687 -23.72 -14.42 -4.02
C SER A 687 -23.95 -14.38 -2.52
N VAL A 688 -25.12 -13.89 -2.10
CA VAL A 688 -25.50 -13.84 -0.68
C VAL A 688 -26.74 -14.69 -0.48
N LYS A 689 -26.65 -15.67 0.42
CA LYS A 689 -27.79 -16.45 0.88
C LYS A 689 -28.48 -15.69 2.01
N LYS A 690 -29.73 -15.32 1.79
CA LYS A 690 -30.59 -14.60 2.75
C LYS A 690 -30.94 -15.46 3.96
#